data_0ef1dd2552b43cf31e2e7753b276ad9c
#
_entry.id   0ef1dd2552b43cf31e2e7753b276ad9c
#
_cell.length_a   1.000
_cell.length_b   1.000
_cell.length_c   1.000
_cell.angle_alpha   90.00
_cell.angle_beta   90.00
_cell.angle_gamma   90.00
#
_symmetry.space_group_name_H-M   'P 1'
#
loop_
_entity.id
_entity.type
_entity.pdbx_description
1 polymer ?
#
loop_
_entity_poly.entity_id
_entity_poly.type
_entity_poly.pdbx_seq_one_letter_code
_entity_poly.pdbx_strand_id
1 'polypeptide(L)'
;MKIQEKKKVHIRWMLVCYDILIYLLSAILLLRLYGGNDRLSNTGILQQMCISMVCIFGIRLLGNIYGQVWRYGGIQCYMRLIFADGIACVLYMIIEILLPVESITFTRMLSLVSVDLLGALTIRMLYRYAYKCGNSNDMQGRFWTVLLKIFSGIDAGREKEIQKIKIAIIGAGRVGVGLAEELLNNEQASYVPRCFIDINKEKVGREIQGIPVWSEDKATFRRLSELEVQEIVFAIPSMDVEKKKTLYEYYKNAGYKLKVYDYPIVYTAGGKRHLREFDTEDLLFRKPLVVVDERTNDYYKNKVILITGGGGSIGSELCRQLAKMSPKKIVILDIYENGAYDVQQELKIAYGSDLNLQIEICSITHKKALEKVFEKHHPQIVINAAAHKHVPLMEHNCVEAIYNNVFGTRNLVELCEKYEAERFMMVSTDKAVNPTNIMGATKRMCEMIVESASTHGKVKYSATRFGNVLGSAGSVIPLFRRQIANGGPVTVTDKRIIRYFMTIPEASQLVLQSGAMAKNGELFVLDMGKPVKIYDLAESMIRLSGVQGVSIIETGLRPGEKLYEELLVKTEELDKTENSMIFIERDTALSKEEIDNRLVVLQEACDSGDDDFAREALRKVVPTFRKPEEVNIEIV
;
A
#
# COMPACT_ATOMS: atom_id res chain seq x y z
N MET A 1 32.83 16.04 18.92
CA MET A 1 33.33 15.26 20.07
C MET A 1 32.28 14.25 20.48
N LYS A 2 32.32 13.01 19.91
CA LYS A 2 31.34 11.93 20.19
C LYS A 2 31.68 11.30 21.53
N ILE A 3 30.81 11.48 22.51
CA ILE A 3 30.89 10.80 23.80
C ILE A 3 30.55 9.32 23.53
N GLN A 4 31.54 8.44 23.64
CA GLN A 4 31.33 7.00 23.69
C GLN A 4 30.67 6.66 25.03
N GLU A 5 29.36 6.44 25.03
CA GLU A 5 28.67 5.79 26.14
C GLU A 5 29.25 4.38 26.31
N LYS A 6 29.96 4.16 27.41
CA LYS A 6 30.36 2.82 27.86
C LYS A 6 29.10 1.98 28.07
N LYS A 7 28.81 1.05 27.16
CA LYS A 7 27.76 0.05 27.33
C LYS A 7 28.02 -0.71 28.63
N LYS A 8 27.20 -0.49 29.67
CA LYS A 8 27.17 -1.35 30.87
C LYS A 8 26.71 -2.75 30.43
N VAL A 9 27.62 -3.71 30.45
CA VAL A 9 27.32 -5.11 30.17
C VAL A 9 26.56 -5.66 31.36
N HIS A 10 25.26 -5.84 31.23
CA HIS A 10 24.44 -6.53 32.23
C HIS A 10 24.62 -8.04 32.10
N ILE A 11 25.53 -8.61 32.88
CA ILE A 11 25.77 -10.05 32.95
C ILE A 11 24.66 -10.70 33.77
N ARG A 12 23.98 -11.70 33.22
CA ARG A 12 23.03 -12.53 33.96
C ARG A 12 23.77 -13.66 34.68
N TRP A 13 24.13 -13.43 35.90
CA TRP A 13 24.89 -14.38 36.77
C TRP A 13 24.28 -15.78 36.86
N MET A 14 22.95 -15.91 36.81
CA MET A 14 22.29 -17.22 36.78
C MET A 14 22.70 -18.08 35.58
N LEU A 15 22.82 -17.51 34.39
CA LEU A 15 23.26 -18.27 33.20
C LEU A 15 24.72 -18.71 33.34
N VAL A 16 25.55 -17.89 33.94
CA VAL A 16 26.94 -18.26 34.25
C VAL A 16 26.98 -19.44 35.23
N CYS A 17 26.16 -19.42 36.28
CA CYS A 17 26.06 -20.54 37.24
C CYS A 17 25.61 -21.85 36.58
N TYR A 18 24.62 -21.79 35.66
CA TYR A 18 24.20 -22.97 34.91
C TYR A 18 25.30 -23.50 33.99
N ASP A 19 25.99 -22.64 33.27
CA ASP A 19 27.10 -23.05 32.41
C ASP A 19 28.23 -23.68 33.23
N ILE A 20 28.56 -23.13 34.41
CA ILE A 20 29.54 -23.73 35.34
C ILE A 20 29.08 -25.12 35.79
N LEU A 21 27.81 -25.28 36.15
CA LEU A 21 27.25 -26.57 36.55
C LEU A 21 27.36 -27.61 35.42
N ILE A 22 27.00 -27.20 34.18
CA ILE A 22 27.10 -28.07 33.01
C ILE A 22 28.56 -28.46 32.76
N TYR A 23 29.46 -27.49 32.83
CA TYR A 23 30.90 -27.74 32.67
C TYR A 23 31.41 -28.76 33.68
N LEU A 24 31.08 -28.62 34.99
CA LEU A 24 31.49 -29.55 36.02
C LEU A 24 30.93 -30.95 35.79
N LEU A 25 29.65 -31.07 35.40
CA LEU A 25 29.03 -32.36 35.04
C LEU A 25 29.71 -33.00 33.83
N SER A 26 30.04 -32.22 32.82
CA SER A 26 30.76 -32.68 31.62
C SER A 26 32.17 -33.16 31.97
N ALA A 27 32.89 -32.41 32.80
CA ALA A 27 34.23 -32.79 33.28
C ALA A 27 34.22 -34.10 34.10
N ILE A 28 33.26 -34.25 35.02
CA ILE A 28 33.10 -35.49 35.82
C ILE A 28 32.74 -36.69 34.94
N LEU A 29 31.83 -36.50 33.98
CA LEU A 29 31.44 -37.54 33.03
C LEU A 29 32.63 -38.02 32.21
N LEU A 30 33.45 -37.11 31.71
CA LEU A 30 34.63 -37.43 30.91
C LEU A 30 35.77 -38.02 31.71
N LEU A 31 35.93 -37.63 32.97
CA LEU A 31 36.87 -38.28 33.89
C LEU A 31 36.54 -39.77 34.06
N ARG A 32 35.25 -40.13 34.13
CA ARG A 32 34.83 -41.55 34.18
C ARG A 32 35.06 -42.30 32.89
N LEU A 33 34.77 -41.65 31.73
CA LEU A 33 34.88 -42.28 30.43
C LEU A 33 36.33 -42.49 29.96
N TYR A 34 37.20 -41.53 30.24
CA TYR A 34 38.61 -41.55 29.81
C TYR A 34 39.60 -41.96 30.92
N GLY A 35 39.14 -42.26 32.14
CA GLY A 35 39.97 -42.58 33.31
C GLY A 35 40.87 -43.82 33.18
N GLY A 36 40.71 -44.60 32.11
CA GLY A 36 41.59 -45.74 31.79
C GLY A 36 42.72 -45.43 30.77
N ASN A 37 42.54 -44.37 29.96
CA ASN A 37 43.46 -44.07 28.83
C ASN A 37 44.48 -42.95 29.18
N ASP A 38 44.08 -41.97 30.01
CA ASP A 38 44.94 -40.84 30.38
C ASP A 38 45.25 -40.94 31.86
N ARG A 39 46.47 -41.40 32.22
CA ARG A 39 46.94 -41.43 33.63
C ARG A 39 47.40 -40.03 34.08
N LEU A 40 46.43 -39.14 34.27
CA LEU A 40 46.71 -37.84 34.84
C LEU A 40 46.85 -37.89 36.35
N SER A 41 47.80 -37.15 36.90
CA SER A 41 47.87 -36.90 38.31
C SER A 41 46.68 -36.05 38.78
N ASN A 42 46.33 -36.06 40.08
CA ASN A 42 45.28 -35.21 40.62
C ASN A 42 45.56 -33.71 40.36
N THR A 43 46.82 -33.32 40.34
CA THR A 43 47.27 -31.96 39.99
C THR A 43 47.09 -31.68 38.49
N GLY A 44 47.39 -32.64 37.65
CA GLY A 44 47.17 -32.53 36.19
C GLY A 44 45.69 -32.38 35.82
N ILE A 45 44.80 -33.14 36.47
CA ILE A 45 43.34 -33.00 36.31
C ILE A 45 42.89 -31.58 36.68
N LEU A 46 43.33 -31.06 37.82
CA LEU A 46 42.97 -29.71 38.25
C LEU A 46 43.49 -28.64 37.31
N GLN A 47 44.75 -28.76 36.84
CA GLN A 47 45.34 -27.85 35.87
C GLN A 47 44.54 -27.83 34.55
N GLN A 48 44.20 -29.00 34.01
CA GLN A 48 43.41 -29.10 32.78
C GLN A 48 41.99 -28.56 32.94
N MET A 49 41.35 -28.78 34.08
CA MET A 49 40.06 -28.16 34.39
C MET A 49 40.15 -26.63 34.47
N CYS A 50 41.19 -26.07 35.08
CA CYS A 50 41.38 -24.62 35.16
C CYS A 50 41.61 -24.01 33.77
N ILE A 51 42.48 -24.62 32.95
CA ILE A 51 42.79 -24.11 31.59
C ILE A 51 41.54 -24.15 30.71
N SER A 52 40.83 -25.27 30.62
CA SER A 52 39.65 -25.40 29.81
C SER A 52 38.51 -24.47 30.26
N MET A 53 38.35 -24.32 31.59
CA MET A 53 37.38 -23.40 32.17
C MET A 53 37.67 -21.95 31.77
N VAL A 54 38.93 -21.50 31.90
CA VAL A 54 39.34 -20.14 31.49
C VAL A 54 39.12 -19.92 30.01
N CYS A 55 39.45 -20.88 29.15
CA CYS A 55 39.23 -20.79 27.72
C CYS A 55 37.77 -20.67 27.38
N ILE A 56 36.90 -21.56 27.87
CA ILE A 56 35.47 -21.57 27.51
C ILE A 56 34.77 -20.32 28.06
N PHE A 57 34.89 -20.04 29.35
CA PHE A 57 34.20 -18.90 29.95
C PHE A 57 34.80 -17.57 29.56
N GLY A 58 36.13 -17.49 29.36
CA GLY A 58 36.79 -16.27 28.86
C GLY A 58 36.28 -15.86 27.48
N ILE A 59 36.23 -16.80 26.54
CA ILE A 59 35.74 -16.52 25.20
C ILE A 59 34.23 -16.22 25.17
N ARG A 60 33.41 -16.94 25.97
CA ARG A 60 31.97 -16.64 26.12
C ARG A 60 31.73 -15.24 26.70
N LEU A 61 32.55 -14.79 27.65
CA LEU A 61 32.50 -13.42 28.18
C LEU A 61 32.92 -12.37 27.16
N LEU A 62 34.03 -12.58 26.47
CA LEU A 62 34.51 -11.69 25.40
C LEU A 62 33.50 -11.61 24.24
N GLY A 63 32.87 -12.71 23.87
CA GLY A 63 31.82 -12.80 22.85
C GLY A 63 30.46 -12.24 23.29
N ASN A 64 30.38 -11.68 24.52
CA ASN A 64 29.14 -11.13 25.10
C ASN A 64 27.94 -12.09 25.08
N ILE A 65 28.21 -13.40 25.29
CA ILE A 65 27.19 -14.46 25.29
C ILE A 65 26.23 -14.28 26.47
N TYR A 66 26.71 -13.85 27.61
CA TYR A 66 25.94 -13.64 28.84
C TYR A 66 25.14 -12.32 28.87
N GLY A 67 25.44 -11.40 27.97
CA GLY A 67 24.67 -10.17 27.78
C GLY A 67 23.46 -10.33 26.86
N GLN A 68 23.26 -11.50 26.27
CA GLN A 68 22.16 -11.74 25.33
C GLN A 68 20.86 -12.10 26.06
N VAL A 69 19.73 -11.65 25.49
CA VAL A 69 18.39 -11.97 26.01
C VAL A 69 17.89 -13.25 25.33
N TRP A 70 18.23 -14.40 25.89
CA TRP A 70 17.97 -15.73 25.30
C TRP A 70 16.49 -16.07 25.08
N ARG A 71 15.57 -15.48 25.85
CA ARG A 71 14.12 -15.69 25.65
C ARG A 71 13.63 -15.24 24.27
N TYR A 72 14.31 -14.26 23.66
CA TYR A 72 14.03 -13.75 22.30
C TYR A 72 15.13 -14.11 21.29
N GLY A 73 16.09 -14.94 21.69
CA GLY A 73 17.27 -15.28 20.89
C GLY A 73 16.89 -15.97 19.57
N GLY A 74 17.24 -15.35 18.45
CA GLY A 74 17.16 -15.94 17.11
C GLY A 74 18.34 -16.89 16.85
N ILE A 75 18.35 -17.53 15.68
CA ILE A 75 19.39 -18.47 15.24
C ILE A 75 20.81 -17.89 15.37
N GLN A 76 20.95 -16.59 15.16
CA GLN A 76 22.24 -15.87 15.28
C GLN A 76 22.83 -15.92 16.69
N CYS A 77 21.99 -15.97 17.74
CA CYS A 77 22.45 -16.08 19.12
C CYS A 77 23.08 -17.45 19.39
N TYR A 78 22.45 -18.50 18.87
CA TYR A 78 22.97 -19.88 18.97
C TYR A 78 24.25 -20.06 18.16
N MET A 79 24.31 -19.50 16.96
CA MET A 79 25.52 -19.52 16.14
C MET A 79 26.70 -18.82 16.83
N ARG A 80 26.47 -17.68 17.48
CA ARG A 80 27.52 -16.99 18.26
C ARG A 80 28.08 -17.85 19.38
N LEU A 81 27.23 -18.62 20.09
CA LEU A 81 27.69 -19.54 21.12
C LEU A 81 28.56 -20.65 20.52
N ILE A 82 28.11 -21.26 19.42
CA ILE A 82 28.85 -22.31 18.70
C ILE A 82 30.22 -21.78 18.24
N PHE A 83 30.28 -20.60 17.67
CA PHE A 83 31.56 -20.00 17.23
C PHE A 83 32.45 -19.66 18.43
N ALA A 84 31.90 -19.15 19.56
CA ALA A 84 32.66 -18.85 20.74
C ALA A 84 33.32 -20.12 21.32
N ASP A 85 32.58 -21.20 21.41
CA ASP A 85 33.11 -22.48 21.94
C ASP A 85 34.08 -23.14 20.96
N GLY A 86 33.87 -22.96 19.63
CA GLY A 86 34.87 -23.38 18.62
C GLY A 86 36.22 -22.65 18.79
N ILE A 87 36.17 -21.33 19.00
CA ILE A 87 37.38 -20.53 19.27
C ILE A 87 38.02 -20.94 20.60
N ALA A 88 37.20 -21.20 21.64
CA ALA A 88 37.68 -21.67 22.94
C ALA A 88 38.40 -23.04 22.84
N CYS A 89 37.90 -23.94 22.00
CA CYS A 89 38.52 -25.23 21.72
C CYS A 89 39.89 -25.05 21.07
N VAL A 90 40.01 -24.22 20.08
CA VAL A 90 41.29 -23.92 19.41
C VAL A 90 42.27 -23.27 20.39
N LEU A 91 41.80 -22.31 21.18
CA LEU A 91 42.63 -21.65 22.20
C LEU A 91 43.13 -22.66 23.24
N TYR A 92 42.26 -23.56 23.68
CA TYR A 92 42.63 -24.61 24.63
C TYR A 92 43.73 -25.51 24.05
N MET A 93 43.63 -25.95 22.81
CA MET A 93 44.67 -26.71 22.10
C MET A 93 46.01 -25.97 22.03
N ILE A 94 45.99 -24.69 21.70
CA ILE A 94 47.20 -23.87 21.59
C ILE A 94 47.88 -23.75 22.99
N ILE A 95 47.09 -23.49 24.04
CA ILE A 95 47.62 -23.33 25.38
C ILE A 95 48.27 -24.64 25.87
N GLU A 96 47.67 -25.79 25.57
CA GLU A 96 48.23 -27.08 25.93
C GLU A 96 49.58 -27.38 25.26
N ILE A 97 49.75 -26.96 24.01
CA ILE A 97 51.04 -27.11 23.30
C ILE A 97 52.13 -26.18 23.90
N LEU A 98 51.71 -25.01 24.38
CA LEU A 98 52.64 -23.97 24.84
C LEU A 98 53.03 -24.11 26.33
N LEU A 99 52.19 -24.69 27.13
CA LEU A 99 52.42 -24.82 28.58
C LEU A 99 52.97 -26.21 28.93
N PRO A 100 53.90 -26.34 29.88
CA PRO A 100 54.43 -27.62 30.37
C PRO A 100 53.44 -28.26 31.35
N VAL A 101 52.29 -28.71 30.84
CA VAL A 101 51.23 -29.39 31.59
C VAL A 101 51.15 -30.86 31.19
N GLU A 102 50.58 -31.72 32.05
CA GLU A 102 50.31 -33.09 31.67
C GLU A 102 49.35 -33.14 30.49
N SER A 103 49.76 -33.65 29.33
CA SER A 103 49.00 -33.64 28.07
C SER A 103 47.81 -34.60 28.13
N ILE A 104 46.72 -34.18 27.55
CA ILE A 104 45.52 -35.00 27.34
C ILE A 104 45.31 -35.26 25.83
N THR A 105 44.55 -36.30 25.53
CA THR A 105 44.24 -36.64 24.16
C THR A 105 43.39 -35.59 23.51
N PHE A 106 43.64 -35.26 22.25
CA PHE A 106 42.83 -34.33 21.45
C PHE A 106 41.34 -34.71 21.47
N THR A 107 41.04 -36.02 21.43
CA THR A 107 39.65 -36.50 21.50
C THR A 107 38.97 -36.14 22.79
N ARG A 108 39.69 -36.13 23.92
CA ARG A 108 39.15 -35.72 25.22
C ARG A 108 38.88 -34.22 25.31
N MET A 109 39.79 -33.36 24.78
CA MET A 109 39.56 -31.92 24.70
C MET A 109 38.31 -31.60 23.87
N LEU A 110 38.23 -32.17 22.65
CA LEU A 110 37.11 -31.99 21.78
C LEU A 110 35.80 -32.49 22.37
N SER A 111 35.83 -33.64 23.08
CA SER A 111 34.68 -34.20 23.78
C SER A 111 34.21 -33.28 24.92
N LEU A 112 35.12 -32.68 25.71
CA LEU A 112 34.76 -31.76 26.78
C LEU A 112 34.02 -30.53 26.25
N VAL A 113 34.60 -29.87 25.25
CA VAL A 113 33.99 -28.67 24.66
C VAL A 113 32.66 -29.01 23.98
N SER A 114 32.56 -30.15 23.28
CA SER A 114 31.34 -30.57 22.59
C SER A 114 30.21 -30.92 23.59
N VAL A 115 30.49 -31.64 24.66
CA VAL A 115 29.48 -32.00 25.68
C VAL A 115 29.01 -30.76 26.43
N ASP A 116 29.93 -29.85 26.78
CA ASP A 116 29.60 -28.58 27.44
C ASP A 116 28.76 -27.70 26.53
N LEU A 117 29.11 -27.55 25.23
CA LEU A 117 28.35 -26.82 24.25
C LEU A 117 26.93 -27.38 24.07
N LEU A 118 26.79 -28.70 23.93
CA LEU A 118 25.49 -29.37 23.84
C LEU A 118 24.63 -29.11 25.07
N GLY A 119 25.20 -29.21 26.27
CA GLY A 119 24.51 -28.89 27.50
C GLY A 119 24.08 -27.42 27.59
N ALA A 120 24.98 -26.50 27.21
CA ALA A 120 24.70 -25.06 27.19
C ALA A 120 23.61 -24.69 26.17
N LEU A 121 23.62 -25.30 24.99
CA LEU A 121 22.57 -25.13 23.96
C LEU A 121 21.22 -25.67 24.44
N THR A 122 21.23 -26.89 25.05
CA THR A 122 20.02 -27.54 25.52
C THR A 122 19.32 -26.70 26.60
N ILE A 123 20.06 -26.18 27.58
CA ILE A 123 19.48 -25.32 28.62
C ILE A 123 18.87 -24.04 28.03
N ARG A 124 19.54 -23.40 27.06
CA ARG A 124 19.03 -22.19 26.41
C ARG A 124 17.79 -22.45 25.55
N MET A 125 17.75 -23.59 24.88
CA MET A 125 16.56 -24.03 24.14
C MET A 125 15.40 -24.36 25.08
N LEU A 126 15.65 -25.09 26.16
CA LEU A 126 14.63 -25.39 27.17
C LEU A 126 14.09 -24.12 27.85
N TYR A 127 14.97 -23.18 28.19
CA TYR A 127 14.56 -21.90 28.76
C TYR A 127 13.66 -21.12 27.80
N ARG A 128 14.04 -21.05 26.52
CA ARG A 128 13.21 -20.40 25.48
C ARG A 128 11.87 -21.11 25.27
N TYR A 129 11.88 -22.43 25.22
CA TYR A 129 10.69 -23.26 25.09
C TYR A 129 9.77 -23.10 26.32
N ALA A 130 10.30 -23.15 27.52
CA ALA A 130 9.55 -22.95 28.73
C ALA A 130 8.90 -21.56 28.81
N TYR A 131 9.64 -20.53 28.41
CA TYR A 131 9.11 -19.17 28.33
C TYR A 131 7.97 -19.05 27.31
N LYS A 132 8.09 -19.69 26.14
CA LYS A 132 7.07 -19.69 25.10
C LYS A 132 5.82 -20.50 25.51
N CYS A 133 5.99 -21.64 26.18
CA CYS A 133 4.89 -22.49 26.65
C CYS A 133 4.26 -22.00 27.95
N GLY A 134 4.98 -21.28 28.79
CA GLY A 134 4.48 -20.75 30.07
C GLY A 134 3.34 -19.73 29.90
N ASN A 135 3.17 -19.16 28.72
CA ASN A 135 2.07 -18.26 28.39
C ASN A 135 0.80 -19.00 27.90
N SER A 136 0.79 -20.34 27.83
CA SER A 136 -0.43 -21.08 27.46
C SER A 136 -1.23 -21.46 28.72
N ASN A 137 -2.57 -21.41 28.63
CA ASN A 137 -3.47 -21.74 29.76
C ASN A 137 -3.64 -23.26 30.02
N ASP A 138 -2.97 -24.10 29.24
CA ASP A 138 -3.02 -25.54 29.34
C ASP A 138 -2.26 -26.06 30.58
N MET A 139 -2.55 -27.29 30.99
CA MET A 139 -1.88 -27.95 32.10
C MET A 139 -0.34 -27.98 31.91
N GLN A 140 0.11 -28.10 30.65
CA GLN A 140 1.53 -27.97 30.29
C GLN A 140 2.09 -26.58 30.55
N GLY A 141 1.34 -25.52 30.20
CA GLY A 141 1.75 -24.12 30.44
C GLY A 141 1.91 -23.82 31.92
N ARG A 142 1.01 -24.33 32.77
CA ARG A 142 1.13 -24.19 34.25
C ARG A 142 2.39 -24.86 34.79
N PHE A 143 2.73 -26.06 34.33
CA PHE A 143 3.95 -26.76 34.68
C PHE A 143 5.18 -25.92 34.31
N TRP A 144 5.25 -25.42 33.07
CA TRP A 144 6.38 -24.61 32.64
C TRP A 144 6.47 -23.25 33.34
N THR A 145 5.34 -22.63 33.70
CA THR A 145 5.31 -21.38 34.49
C THR A 145 5.89 -21.62 35.91
N VAL A 146 5.51 -22.70 36.57
CA VAL A 146 6.05 -23.05 37.86
C VAL A 146 7.55 -23.33 37.78
N LEU A 147 7.98 -24.05 36.76
CA LEU A 147 9.37 -24.38 36.50
C LEU A 147 10.21 -23.12 36.22
N LEU A 148 9.69 -22.20 35.41
CA LEU A 148 10.31 -20.88 35.15
C LEU A 148 10.42 -20.05 36.45
N LYS A 149 9.39 -20.04 37.27
CA LYS A 149 9.40 -19.31 38.56
C LYS A 149 10.45 -19.86 39.52
N ILE A 150 10.59 -21.18 39.58
CA ILE A 150 11.60 -21.86 40.42
C ILE A 150 13.02 -21.59 39.88
N PHE A 151 13.24 -21.69 38.57
CA PHE A 151 14.57 -21.62 37.98
C PHE A 151 15.02 -20.22 37.57
N SER A 152 14.12 -19.26 37.36
CA SER A 152 14.49 -17.90 36.88
C SER A 152 14.08 -16.76 37.80
N GLY A 153 13.28 -17.04 38.85
CA GLY A 153 12.76 -16.00 39.75
C GLY A 153 11.81 -15.00 39.05
N ILE A 154 11.48 -15.23 37.79
CA ILE A 154 10.60 -14.36 37.00
C ILE A 154 9.16 -14.84 37.18
N ASP A 155 8.33 -14.03 37.83
CA ASP A 155 6.89 -14.20 37.73
C ASP A 155 6.53 -13.84 36.27
N ALA A 156 6.11 -14.82 35.47
CA ALA A 156 5.41 -14.58 34.25
C ALA A 156 4.08 -13.91 34.62
N GLY A 157 4.08 -12.60 34.74
CA GLY A 157 2.89 -11.83 35.09
C GLY A 157 1.78 -12.21 34.13
N ARG A 158 0.62 -12.59 34.69
CA ARG A 158 -0.61 -12.79 33.91
C ARG A 158 -0.98 -11.46 33.26
N GLU A 159 -0.52 -11.22 32.04
CA GLU A 159 -1.14 -10.22 31.18
C GLU A 159 -2.58 -10.67 30.91
N LYS A 160 -3.52 -9.72 30.97
CA LYS A 160 -4.93 -9.95 30.66
C LYS A 160 -5.03 -10.70 29.32
N GLU A 161 -5.73 -11.81 29.32
CA GLU A 161 -6.00 -12.64 28.14
C GLU A 161 -6.71 -11.78 27.08
N ILE A 162 -5.96 -11.28 26.12
CA ILE A 162 -6.53 -10.67 24.93
C ILE A 162 -7.07 -11.84 24.10
N GLN A 163 -8.37 -11.91 23.92
CA GLN A 163 -9.01 -12.93 23.10
C GLN A 163 -8.55 -12.73 21.65
N LYS A 164 -7.58 -13.55 21.20
CA LYS A 164 -6.98 -13.42 19.87
C LYS A 164 -7.90 -14.01 18.79
N ILE A 165 -8.08 -13.29 17.70
CA ILE A 165 -8.85 -13.72 16.54
C ILE A 165 -8.07 -14.82 15.81
N LYS A 166 -8.69 -15.99 15.63
CA LYS A 166 -8.11 -17.15 14.94
C LYS A 166 -8.23 -16.95 13.43
N ILE A 167 -7.09 -16.99 12.72
CA ILE A 167 -7.05 -16.76 11.27
C ILE A 167 -6.49 -17.94 10.50
N ALA A 168 -6.96 -18.11 9.26
CA ALA A 168 -6.32 -18.91 8.22
C ALA A 168 -5.61 -17.98 7.23
N ILE A 169 -4.41 -18.34 6.79
CA ILE A 169 -3.61 -17.55 5.86
C ILE A 169 -3.62 -18.25 4.50
N ILE A 170 -4.18 -17.60 3.47
CA ILE A 170 -4.12 -18.05 2.09
C ILE A 170 -2.76 -17.65 1.50
N GLY A 171 -1.94 -18.65 1.19
CA GLY A 171 -0.57 -18.52 0.70
C GLY A 171 0.47 -18.82 1.77
N ALA A 172 1.10 -20.01 1.67
CA ALA A 172 2.26 -20.40 2.47
C ALA A 172 3.59 -20.03 1.78
N GLY A 173 3.59 -18.89 1.07
CA GLY A 173 4.76 -18.30 0.44
C GLY A 173 5.54 -17.40 1.41
N ARG A 174 6.57 -16.72 0.89
CA ARG A 174 7.43 -15.82 1.68
C ARG A 174 6.63 -14.76 2.47
N VAL A 175 5.57 -14.24 1.88
CA VAL A 175 4.73 -13.18 2.49
C VAL A 175 3.86 -13.75 3.60
N GLY A 176 3.15 -14.87 3.35
CA GLY A 176 2.29 -15.49 4.36
C GLY A 176 3.07 -16.07 5.54
N VAL A 177 4.21 -16.68 5.28
CA VAL A 177 5.11 -17.18 6.35
C VAL A 177 5.65 -16.01 7.17
N GLY A 178 6.04 -14.90 6.53
CA GLY A 178 6.49 -13.70 7.24
C GLY A 178 5.40 -13.08 8.11
N LEU A 179 4.15 -13.05 7.64
CA LEU A 179 3.00 -12.63 8.44
C LEU A 179 2.80 -13.54 9.67
N ALA A 180 2.83 -14.86 9.46
CA ALA A 180 2.66 -15.81 10.56
C ALA A 180 3.77 -15.66 11.60
N GLU A 181 5.01 -15.47 11.17
CA GLU A 181 6.15 -15.24 12.05
C GLU A 181 5.99 -13.94 12.86
N GLU A 182 5.56 -12.87 12.24
CA GLU A 182 5.30 -11.59 12.90
C GLU A 182 4.21 -11.73 13.98
N LEU A 183 3.09 -12.39 13.63
CA LEU A 183 1.98 -12.61 14.56
C LEU A 183 2.33 -13.54 15.72
N LEU A 184 3.12 -14.60 15.47
CA LEU A 184 3.56 -15.55 16.51
C LEU A 184 4.60 -14.96 17.47
N ASN A 185 5.43 -14.04 16.97
CA ASN A 185 6.47 -13.39 17.76
C ASN A 185 5.98 -12.13 18.50
N ASN A 186 4.80 -11.62 18.16
CA ASN A 186 4.20 -10.45 18.81
C ASN A 186 3.14 -10.89 19.81
N GLU A 187 3.45 -10.82 21.10
CA GLU A 187 2.55 -11.19 22.20
C GLU A 187 1.28 -10.31 22.23
N GLN A 188 1.39 -9.05 21.77
CA GLN A 188 0.28 -8.09 21.71
C GLN A 188 -0.54 -8.20 20.42
N ALA A 189 -0.19 -9.12 19.51
CA ALA A 189 -0.96 -9.29 18.27
C ALA A 189 -2.38 -9.73 18.57
N SER A 190 -3.36 -9.07 17.97
CA SER A 190 -4.79 -9.39 18.07
C SER A 190 -5.16 -10.65 17.29
N TYR A 191 -4.26 -11.20 16.48
CA TYR A 191 -4.48 -12.34 15.60
C TYR A 191 -3.56 -13.50 15.93
N VAL A 192 -4.07 -14.75 15.74
CA VAL A 192 -3.28 -15.97 15.85
C VAL A 192 -3.51 -16.86 14.61
N PRO A 193 -2.46 -17.18 13.83
CA PRO A 193 -2.57 -18.05 12.67
C PRO A 193 -2.78 -19.51 13.11
N ARG A 194 -3.79 -20.19 12.53
CA ARG A 194 -4.13 -21.57 12.83
C ARG A 194 -3.78 -22.55 11.72
N CYS A 195 -3.87 -22.11 10.47
CA CYS A 195 -3.45 -22.90 9.32
C CYS A 195 -3.05 -22.01 8.14
N PHE A 196 -2.28 -22.60 7.23
CA PHE A 196 -2.10 -22.07 5.87
C PHE A 196 -2.96 -22.85 4.90
N ILE A 197 -3.39 -22.17 3.82
CA ILE A 197 -4.03 -22.79 2.66
C ILE A 197 -3.15 -22.45 1.45
N ASP A 198 -2.61 -23.48 0.78
CA ASP A 198 -1.72 -23.31 -0.38
C ASP A 198 -2.03 -24.37 -1.45
N ILE A 199 -1.73 -24.04 -2.71
CA ILE A 199 -1.89 -24.94 -3.86
C ILE A 199 -0.61 -25.72 -4.17
N ASN A 200 0.52 -25.35 -3.58
CA ASN A 200 1.80 -26.01 -3.82
C ASN A 200 1.85 -27.37 -3.12
N LYS A 201 1.82 -28.46 -3.91
CA LYS A 201 1.83 -29.84 -3.43
C LYS A 201 3.04 -30.19 -2.56
N GLU A 202 4.18 -29.50 -2.72
CA GLU A 202 5.37 -29.73 -1.89
C GLU A 202 5.20 -29.24 -0.45
N LYS A 203 4.30 -28.29 -0.22
CA LYS A 203 4.05 -27.70 1.11
C LYS A 203 2.83 -28.30 1.79
N VAL A 204 1.83 -28.71 1.01
CA VAL A 204 0.59 -29.30 1.51
C VAL A 204 0.89 -30.58 2.28
N GLY A 205 0.25 -30.74 3.45
CA GLY A 205 0.47 -31.85 4.38
C GLY A 205 1.69 -31.72 5.27
N ARG A 206 2.41 -30.57 5.21
CA ARG A 206 3.54 -30.25 6.10
C ARG A 206 3.15 -29.13 7.08
N GLU A 207 4.04 -28.87 8.03
CA GLU A 207 3.91 -27.75 8.97
C GLU A 207 5.01 -26.71 8.71
N ILE A 208 4.62 -25.45 8.80
CA ILE A 208 5.56 -24.31 8.77
C ILE A 208 5.43 -23.59 10.12
N GLN A 209 6.50 -23.57 10.90
CA GLN A 209 6.52 -22.99 12.27
C GLN A 209 5.46 -23.58 13.21
N GLY A 210 5.14 -24.86 13.06
CA GLY A 210 4.11 -25.55 13.83
C GLY A 210 2.67 -25.25 13.40
N ILE A 211 2.50 -24.60 12.24
CA ILE A 211 1.19 -24.31 11.62
C ILE A 211 0.99 -25.24 10.43
N PRO A 212 -0.10 -26.04 10.37
CA PRO A 212 -0.34 -26.96 9.27
C PRO A 212 -0.64 -26.22 7.96
N VAL A 213 -0.18 -26.79 6.83
CA VAL A 213 -0.46 -26.31 5.48
C VAL A 213 -1.43 -27.29 4.81
N TRP A 214 -2.58 -26.80 4.38
CA TRP A 214 -3.60 -27.59 3.72
C TRP A 214 -3.82 -27.17 2.26
N SER A 215 -4.30 -28.11 1.45
CA SER A 215 -4.87 -27.80 0.15
C SER A 215 -6.29 -27.30 0.29
N GLU A 216 -6.72 -26.50 -0.69
CA GLU A 216 -8.13 -26.18 -0.85
C GLU A 216 -8.86 -27.40 -1.44
N ASP A 217 -9.72 -28.02 -0.65
CA ASP A 217 -10.50 -29.21 -1.02
C ASP A 217 -11.90 -29.18 -0.37
N LYS A 218 -12.71 -30.21 -0.64
CA LYS A 218 -14.08 -30.32 -0.08
C LYS A 218 -14.12 -30.34 1.46
N ALA A 219 -13.02 -30.66 2.13
CA ALA A 219 -12.94 -30.70 3.59
C ALA A 219 -12.42 -29.39 4.21
N THR A 220 -12.09 -28.37 3.39
CA THR A 220 -11.51 -27.10 3.87
C THR A 220 -12.38 -26.44 4.93
N PHE A 221 -13.66 -26.27 4.69
CA PHE A 221 -14.54 -25.60 5.67
C PHE A 221 -14.70 -26.37 6.96
N ARG A 222 -14.76 -27.71 6.90
CA ARG A 222 -14.81 -28.56 8.09
C ARG A 222 -13.55 -28.36 8.95
N ARG A 223 -12.36 -28.38 8.33
CA ARG A 223 -11.09 -28.17 9.04
C ARG A 223 -10.97 -26.75 9.62
N LEU A 224 -11.43 -25.73 8.89
CA LEU A 224 -11.47 -24.36 9.38
C LEU A 224 -12.39 -24.21 10.61
N SER A 225 -13.54 -24.88 10.58
CA SER A 225 -14.48 -24.93 11.70
C SER A 225 -13.88 -25.67 12.91
N GLU A 226 -13.22 -26.81 12.70
CA GLU A 226 -12.53 -27.57 13.78
C GLU A 226 -11.43 -26.74 14.47
N LEU A 227 -10.75 -25.86 13.75
CA LEU A 227 -9.77 -24.90 14.29
C LEU A 227 -10.39 -23.60 14.80
N GLU A 228 -11.71 -23.47 14.74
CA GLU A 228 -12.46 -22.26 15.11
C GLU A 228 -11.93 -20.99 14.41
N VAL A 229 -11.58 -21.10 13.13
CA VAL A 229 -11.11 -19.98 12.34
C VAL A 229 -12.23 -18.96 12.16
N GLN A 230 -11.96 -17.70 12.45
CA GLN A 230 -12.93 -16.60 12.40
C GLN A 230 -12.74 -15.74 11.15
N GLU A 231 -11.50 -15.51 10.76
CA GLU A 231 -11.17 -14.65 9.61
C GLU A 231 -10.14 -15.34 8.71
N ILE A 232 -10.18 -14.99 7.42
CA ILE A 232 -9.25 -15.49 6.40
C ILE A 232 -8.42 -14.32 5.86
N VAL A 233 -7.12 -14.51 5.80
CA VAL A 233 -6.17 -13.48 5.35
C VAL A 233 -5.52 -13.89 4.04
N PHE A 234 -5.66 -13.05 3.01
CA PHE A 234 -4.99 -13.21 1.73
C PHE A 234 -3.57 -12.65 1.82
N ALA A 235 -2.57 -13.51 1.68
CA ALA A 235 -1.14 -13.16 1.75
C ALA A 235 -0.38 -13.55 0.48
N ILE A 236 -1.00 -13.39 -0.70
CA ILE A 236 -0.41 -13.66 -2.02
C ILE A 236 -0.46 -12.38 -2.86
N PRO A 237 0.61 -11.56 -2.89
CA PRO A 237 0.63 -10.29 -3.61
C PRO A 237 0.45 -10.43 -5.13
N SER A 238 0.92 -11.52 -5.72
CA SER A 238 0.96 -11.75 -7.18
C SER A 238 -0.08 -12.78 -7.66
N MET A 239 -1.18 -12.97 -6.92
CA MET A 239 -2.24 -13.87 -7.35
C MET A 239 -2.93 -13.35 -8.61
N ASP A 240 -3.26 -14.26 -9.54
CA ASP A 240 -4.10 -13.93 -10.69
C ASP A 240 -5.46 -13.38 -10.26
N VAL A 241 -5.97 -12.40 -11.00
CA VAL A 241 -7.16 -11.62 -10.67
C VAL A 241 -8.41 -12.48 -10.61
N GLU A 242 -8.65 -13.33 -11.61
CA GLU A 242 -9.81 -14.22 -11.67
C GLU A 242 -9.77 -15.26 -10.53
N LYS A 243 -8.59 -15.75 -10.22
CA LYS A 243 -8.38 -16.69 -9.13
C LYS A 243 -8.59 -16.04 -7.76
N LYS A 244 -8.13 -14.81 -7.58
CA LYS A 244 -8.35 -14.03 -6.35
C LYS A 244 -9.84 -13.78 -6.13
N LYS A 245 -10.56 -13.45 -7.20
CA LYS A 245 -12.03 -13.26 -7.19
C LYS A 245 -12.76 -14.55 -6.82
N THR A 246 -12.42 -15.66 -7.46
CA THR A 246 -13.03 -16.97 -7.18
C THR A 246 -12.82 -17.39 -5.73
N LEU A 247 -11.60 -17.27 -5.20
CA LEU A 247 -11.29 -17.58 -3.80
C LEU A 247 -12.02 -16.64 -2.83
N TYR A 248 -12.07 -15.36 -3.18
CA TYR A 248 -12.79 -14.37 -2.39
C TYR A 248 -14.27 -14.75 -2.27
N GLU A 249 -14.96 -15.04 -3.39
CA GLU A 249 -16.37 -15.45 -3.42
C GLU A 249 -16.58 -16.77 -2.66
N TYR A 250 -15.69 -17.74 -2.83
CA TYR A 250 -15.75 -19.04 -2.18
C TYR A 250 -15.77 -18.95 -0.65
N TYR A 251 -14.83 -18.22 -0.06
CA TYR A 251 -14.76 -18.06 1.40
C TYR A 251 -15.80 -17.09 1.94
N LYS A 252 -16.15 -16.06 1.18
CA LYS A 252 -17.18 -15.11 1.58
C LYS A 252 -18.57 -15.76 1.64
N ASN A 253 -18.91 -16.57 0.65
CA ASN A 253 -20.19 -17.31 0.63
C ASN A 253 -20.29 -18.31 1.78
N ALA A 254 -19.18 -18.80 2.30
CA ALA A 254 -19.12 -19.64 3.50
C ALA A 254 -19.21 -18.84 4.82
N GLY A 255 -19.37 -17.52 4.77
CA GLY A 255 -19.58 -16.65 5.94
C GLY A 255 -18.32 -16.17 6.64
N TYR A 256 -17.13 -16.39 6.08
CA TYR A 256 -15.89 -15.92 6.68
C TYR A 256 -15.66 -14.42 6.43
N LYS A 257 -15.13 -13.73 7.43
CA LYS A 257 -14.61 -12.37 7.28
C LYS A 257 -13.24 -12.42 6.60
N LEU A 258 -13.06 -11.62 5.54
CA LEU A 258 -11.87 -11.66 4.70
C LEU A 258 -11.01 -10.42 4.89
N LYS A 259 -9.69 -10.61 4.92
CA LYS A 259 -8.69 -9.54 5.04
C LYS A 259 -7.57 -9.71 4.03
N VAL A 260 -6.91 -8.61 3.70
CA VAL A 260 -5.70 -8.59 2.88
C VAL A 260 -4.52 -8.19 3.74
N TYR A 261 -3.40 -8.87 3.55
CA TYR A 261 -2.13 -8.45 4.12
C TYR A 261 -1.37 -7.59 3.12
N ASP A 262 -1.32 -6.29 3.39
CA ASP A 262 -0.57 -5.35 2.58
C ASP A 262 0.93 -5.51 2.87
N TYR A 263 1.61 -6.11 1.89
CA TYR A 263 3.05 -6.26 1.90
C TYR A 263 3.65 -5.33 0.85
N PRO A 264 4.43 -4.32 1.21
CA PRO A 264 5.05 -3.42 0.24
C PRO A 264 6.01 -4.21 -0.66
N ILE A 265 5.73 -4.19 -1.97
CA ILE A 265 6.53 -4.87 -2.99
C ILE A 265 7.91 -4.20 -3.14
N VAL A 266 7.97 -2.89 -2.89
CA VAL A 266 9.21 -2.10 -2.88
C VAL A 266 9.49 -1.64 -1.45
N TYR A 267 10.68 -1.92 -0.95
CA TYR A 267 11.15 -1.45 0.35
C TYR A 267 11.35 0.07 0.30
N THR A 268 10.30 0.83 0.57
CA THR A 268 10.44 2.23 0.97
C THR A 268 10.58 2.26 2.50
N ALA A 269 11.63 2.90 2.98
CA ALA A 269 11.84 3.08 4.41
C ALA A 269 10.61 3.80 5.02
N GLY A 270 9.76 3.05 5.75
CA GLY A 270 8.54 3.56 6.37
C GLY A 270 7.22 2.89 5.97
N GLY A 271 7.19 2.00 4.99
CA GLY A 271 5.98 1.24 4.62
C GLY A 271 5.52 0.35 5.78
N LYS A 272 4.42 0.71 6.43
CA LYS A 272 3.84 -0.10 7.51
C LYS A 272 3.14 -1.32 6.92
N ARG A 273 3.54 -2.51 7.38
CA ARG A 273 2.83 -3.77 7.12
C ARG A 273 1.60 -3.82 8.03
N HIS A 274 0.42 -3.99 7.47
CA HIS A 274 -0.79 -4.11 8.29
C HIS A 274 -1.84 -5.00 7.63
N LEU A 275 -2.66 -5.61 8.46
CA LEU A 275 -3.86 -6.31 8.04
C LEU A 275 -4.96 -5.26 7.86
N ARG A 276 -5.54 -5.21 6.67
CA ARG A 276 -6.71 -4.37 6.39
C ARG A 276 -7.88 -5.20 5.88
N GLU A 277 -9.06 -4.67 6.01
CA GLU A 277 -10.24 -5.23 5.36
C GLU A 277 -10.13 -5.09 3.84
N PHE A 278 -10.84 -5.95 3.11
CA PHE A 278 -11.00 -5.75 1.67
C PHE A 278 -11.68 -4.40 1.43
N ASP A 279 -11.02 -3.53 0.66
CA ASP A 279 -11.62 -2.29 0.23
C ASP A 279 -12.32 -2.48 -1.14
N THR A 280 -13.16 -1.52 -1.51
CA THR A 280 -13.83 -1.47 -2.81
C THR A 280 -12.86 -1.45 -3.99
N GLU A 281 -11.65 -0.96 -3.78
CA GLU A 281 -10.57 -1.03 -4.78
C GLU A 281 -10.11 -2.46 -5.04
N ASP A 282 -10.08 -3.31 -4.01
CA ASP A 282 -9.74 -4.73 -4.17
C ASP A 282 -10.79 -5.50 -4.99
N LEU A 283 -12.04 -5.00 -5.03
CA LEU A 283 -13.14 -5.61 -5.80
C LEU A 283 -12.99 -5.48 -7.31
N LEU A 284 -12.22 -4.52 -7.78
CA LEU A 284 -11.87 -4.46 -9.20
C LEU A 284 -10.93 -5.59 -9.58
N PHE A 285 -10.32 -6.26 -8.60
CA PHE A 285 -9.34 -7.30 -8.81
C PHE A 285 -8.29 -6.92 -9.87
N ARG A 286 -7.94 -5.62 -9.93
CA ARG A 286 -6.98 -5.08 -10.87
C ARG A 286 -5.59 -5.07 -10.25
N LYS A 287 -4.56 -5.43 -11.01
CA LYS A 287 -3.18 -5.31 -10.52
C LYS A 287 -2.85 -3.82 -10.36
N PRO A 288 -2.33 -3.39 -9.19
CA PRO A 288 -1.83 -2.03 -9.07
C PRO A 288 -0.76 -1.80 -10.16
N LEU A 289 -0.99 -0.82 -11.01
CA LEU A 289 0.02 -0.38 -11.96
C LEU A 289 1.10 0.38 -11.18
N VAL A 290 2.27 -0.22 -11.07
CA VAL A 290 3.47 0.48 -10.62
C VAL A 290 4.30 0.80 -11.87
N VAL A 291 4.00 1.89 -12.50
CA VAL A 291 4.80 2.40 -13.60
C VAL A 291 5.66 3.54 -13.06
N VAL A 292 6.77 3.20 -12.42
CA VAL A 292 7.80 4.20 -12.12
C VAL A 292 8.64 4.32 -13.38
N ASP A 293 8.33 5.33 -14.19
CA ASP A 293 9.15 5.72 -15.33
C ASP A 293 10.14 6.80 -14.90
N GLU A 294 11.45 6.52 -15.01
CA GLU A 294 12.51 7.47 -14.67
C GLU A 294 12.39 8.77 -15.47
N ARG A 295 11.96 8.71 -16.73
CA ARG A 295 11.74 9.90 -17.57
C ARG A 295 10.66 10.82 -17.00
N THR A 296 9.58 10.24 -16.49
CA THR A 296 8.50 11.00 -15.83
C THR A 296 9.02 11.68 -14.57
N ASN A 297 9.81 10.99 -13.74
CA ASN A 297 10.41 11.57 -12.55
C ASN A 297 11.36 12.72 -12.89
N ASP A 298 12.23 12.53 -13.86
CA ASP A 298 13.20 13.56 -14.30
C ASP A 298 12.49 14.79 -14.91
N TYR A 299 11.35 14.59 -15.59
CA TYR A 299 10.58 15.67 -16.16
C TYR A 299 10.05 16.66 -15.11
N TYR A 300 9.54 16.15 -13.98
CA TYR A 300 8.98 17.00 -12.91
C TYR A 300 10.01 17.47 -11.89
N LYS A 301 11.19 16.89 -11.89
CA LYS A 301 12.28 17.23 -10.97
C LYS A 301 12.69 18.70 -11.14
N ASN A 302 12.88 19.38 -10.02
CA ASN A 302 13.29 20.80 -9.95
C ASN A 302 12.32 21.78 -10.64
N LYS A 303 11.06 21.41 -10.92
CA LYS A 303 10.05 22.29 -11.53
C LYS A 303 9.17 22.95 -10.47
N VAL A 304 8.69 24.15 -10.78
CA VAL A 304 7.60 24.80 -10.05
C VAL A 304 6.28 24.38 -10.69
N ILE A 305 5.45 23.68 -9.95
CA ILE A 305 4.24 23.03 -10.44
C ILE A 305 3.02 23.61 -9.72
N LEU A 306 2.07 24.13 -10.48
CA LEU A 306 0.77 24.60 -10.00
C LEU A 306 -0.29 23.54 -10.30
N ILE A 307 -1.00 23.09 -9.26
CA ILE A 307 -2.12 22.15 -9.38
C ILE A 307 -3.40 22.87 -8.96
N THR A 308 -4.32 23.07 -9.90
CA THR A 308 -5.65 23.62 -9.60
C THR A 308 -6.61 22.49 -9.24
N GLY A 309 -7.53 22.72 -8.29
CA GLY A 309 -8.34 21.65 -7.73
C GLY A 309 -7.52 20.66 -6.90
N GLY A 310 -6.41 21.14 -6.30
CA GLY A 310 -5.44 20.30 -5.61
C GLY A 310 -5.93 19.69 -4.28
N GLY A 311 -7.02 20.21 -3.71
CA GLY A 311 -7.73 19.60 -2.58
C GLY A 311 -8.75 18.53 -2.98
N GLY A 312 -9.04 18.37 -4.28
CA GLY A 312 -9.93 17.34 -4.80
C GLY A 312 -9.28 15.95 -4.86
N SER A 313 -10.07 14.93 -5.20
CA SER A 313 -9.62 13.52 -5.20
C SER A 313 -8.43 13.26 -6.15
N ILE A 314 -8.48 13.77 -7.39
CA ILE A 314 -7.38 13.63 -8.35
C ILE A 314 -6.24 14.59 -8.03
N GLY A 315 -6.56 15.87 -7.76
CA GLY A 315 -5.55 16.89 -7.49
C GLY A 315 -4.69 16.56 -6.27
N SER A 316 -5.28 16.05 -5.19
CA SER A 316 -4.55 15.65 -3.99
C SER A 316 -3.59 14.49 -4.26
N GLU A 317 -4.01 13.52 -5.08
CA GLU A 317 -3.16 12.39 -5.44
C GLU A 317 -2.02 12.81 -6.38
N LEU A 318 -2.29 13.72 -7.33
CA LEU A 318 -1.24 14.34 -8.14
C LEU A 318 -0.18 15.01 -7.25
N CYS A 319 -0.61 15.75 -6.21
CA CYS A 319 0.31 16.37 -5.24
C CYS A 319 1.15 15.32 -4.49
N ARG A 320 0.54 14.19 -4.05
CA ARG A 320 1.25 13.09 -3.38
C ARG A 320 2.31 12.44 -4.26
N GLN A 321 1.98 12.21 -5.53
CA GLN A 321 2.90 11.58 -6.47
C GLN A 321 4.02 12.53 -6.87
N LEU A 322 3.71 13.79 -7.18
CA LEU A 322 4.70 14.80 -7.49
C LEU A 322 5.67 15.07 -6.33
N ALA A 323 5.21 15.01 -5.09
CA ALA A 323 6.09 15.17 -3.92
C ALA A 323 7.22 14.13 -3.89
N LYS A 324 7.02 12.94 -4.46
CA LYS A 324 8.04 11.89 -4.58
C LYS A 324 9.07 12.17 -5.68
N MET A 325 8.77 13.08 -6.63
CA MET A 325 9.59 13.38 -7.80
C MET A 325 10.56 14.56 -7.59
N SER A 326 10.74 15.00 -6.34
CA SER A 326 11.65 16.11 -5.96
C SER A 326 11.41 17.40 -6.75
N PRO A 327 10.19 17.94 -6.80
CA PRO A 327 9.92 19.21 -7.47
C PRO A 327 10.61 20.37 -6.73
N LYS A 328 10.88 21.48 -7.43
CA LYS A 328 11.37 22.71 -6.81
C LYS A 328 10.32 23.33 -5.86
N LYS A 329 9.05 23.29 -6.27
CA LYS A 329 7.91 23.80 -5.50
C LYS A 329 6.62 23.18 -6.02
N ILE A 330 5.71 22.81 -5.11
CA ILE A 330 4.32 22.49 -5.42
C ILE A 330 3.44 23.63 -4.91
N VAL A 331 2.58 24.16 -5.78
CA VAL A 331 1.57 25.15 -5.43
C VAL A 331 0.20 24.50 -5.62
N ILE A 332 -0.52 24.31 -4.51
CA ILE A 332 -1.90 23.82 -4.52
C ILE A 332 -2.83 25.02 -4.58
N LEU A 333 -3.68 25.07 -5.61
CA LEU A 333 -4.71 26.08 -5.75
C LEU A 333 -6.09 25.41 -5.68
N ASP A 334 -6.91 25.83 -4.75
CA ASP A 334 -8.28 25.35 -4.59
C ASP A 334 -9.20 26.46 -4.03
N ILE A 335 -10.50 26.33 -4.25
CA ILE A 335 -11.51 27.17 -3.58
C ILE A 335 -11.93 26.56 -2.24
N TYR A 336 -11.77 25.25 -2.07
CA TYR A 336 -12.13 24.50 -0.87
C TYR A 336 -10.94 24.38 0.08
N GLU A 337 -10.90 25.28 1.08
CA GLU A 337 -9.79 25.40 2.03
C GLU A 337 -9.50 24.11 2.80
N ASN A 338 -10.55 23.39 3.25
CA ASN A 338 -10.35 22.20 4.09
C ASN A 338 -9.62 21.10 3.31
N GLY A 339 -10.02 20.83 2.06
CA GLY A 339 -9.33 19.82 1.24
C GLY A 339 -7.86 20.19 0.96
N ALA A 340 -7.60 21.48 0.69
CA ALA A 340 -6.23 21.95 0.49
C ALA A 340 -5.39 21.86 1.78
N TYR A 341 -6.00 22.18 2.93
CA TYR A 341 -5.37 22.08 4.25
C TYR A 341 -5.01 20.62 4.61
N ASP A 342 -5.94 19.69 4.41
CA ASP A 342 -5.73 18.28 4.72
C ASP A 342 -4.53 17.72 3.93
N VAL A 343 -4.46 18.01 2.63
CA VAL A 343 -3.33 17.62 1.76
C VAL A 343 -2.03 18.28 2.23
N GLN A 344 -2.08 19.55 2.64
CA GLN A 344 -0.91 20.25 3.18
C GLN A 344 -0.38 19.56 4.45
N GLN A 345 -1.27 19.24 5.42
CA GLN A 345 -0.85 18.60 6.66
C GLN A 345 -0.26 17.20 6.39
N GLU A 346 -0.90 16.42 5.53
CA GLU A 346 -0.40 15.11 5.14
C GLU A 346 1.02 15.19 4.55
N LEU A 347 1.24 16.07 3.57
CA LEU A 347 2.53 16.22 2.91
C LEU A 347 3.60 16.84 3.83
N LYS A 348 3.24 17.76 4.72
CA LYS A 348 4.16 18.30 5.73
C LYS A 348 4.59 17.24 6.74
N ILE A 349 3.69 16.36 7.17
CA ILE A 349 4.02 15.25 8.07
C ILE A 349 4.97 14.27 7.37
N ALA A 350 4.74 13.98 6.08
CA ALA A 350 5.53 13.01 5.33
C ALA A 350 6.93 13.51 4.94
N TYR A 351 7.06 14.79 4.57
CA TYR A 351 8.27 15.35 3.97
C TYR A 351 8.92 16.50 4.78
N GLY A 352 8.23 17.04 5.78
CA GLY A 352 8.76 18.13 6.61
C GLY A 352 9.14 19.38 5.81
N SER A 353 10.37 19.87 6.03
CA SER A 353 10.96 21.01 5.32
C SER A 353 11.54 20.67 3.95
N ASP A 354 11.63 19.36 3.61
CA ASP A 354 12.27 18.93 2.36
C ASP A 354 11.37 19.19 1.14
N LEU A 355 10.06 19.39 1.36
CA LEU A 355 9.10 19.74 0.32
C LEU A 355 8.67 21.20 0.43
N ASN A 356 9.00 22.00 -0.59
CA ASN A 356 8.51 23.37 -0.70
C ASN A 356 7.07 23.35 -1.22
N LEU A 357 6.10 23.39 -0.30
CA LEU A 357 4.66 23.32 -0.55
C LEU A 357 3.98 24.63 -0.17
N GLN A 358 3.21 25.20 -1.11
CA GLN A 358 2.44 26.42 -0.91
C GLN A 358 0.96 26.17 -1.23
N ILE A 359 0.07 26.83 -0.50
CA ILE A 359 -1.38 26.79 -0.71
C ILE A 359 -1.86 28.17 -1.11
N GLU A 360 -2.68 28.24 -2.17
CA GLU A 360 -3.37 29.43 -2.61
C GLU A 360 -4.87 29.14 -2.67
N ILE A 361 -5.65 29.87 -1.87
CA ILE A 361 -7.12 29.76 -1.88
C ILE A 361 -7.65 30.74 -2.90
N CYS A 362 -8.02 30.23 -4.07
CA CYS A 362 -8.46 31.06 -5.19
C CYS A 362 -9.32 30.24 -6.16
N SER A 363 -10.35 30.90 -6.75
CA SER A 363 -11.10 30.32 -7.87
C SER A 363 -10.38 30.59 -9.19
N ILE A 364 -10.38 29.59 -10.08
CA ILE A 364 -9.86 29.72 -11.46
C ILE A 364 -10.69 30.70 -12.30
N THR A 365 -11.92 31.02 -11.86
CA THR A 365 -12.77 32.01 -12.52
C THR A 365 -12.37 33.45 -12.17
N HIS A 366 -11.71 33.66 -11.04
CA HIS A 366 -11.32 34.99 -10.58
C HIS A 366 -9.96 35.42 -11.14
N LYS A 367 -9.96 35.81 -12.43
CA LYS A 367 -8.75 36.08 -13.23
C LYS A 367 -7.71 36.96 -12.52
N LYS A 368 -8.12 38.09 -11.89
CA LYS A 368 -7.20 39.01 -11.20
C LYS A 368 -6.50 38.38 -10.00
N ALA A 369 -7.19 37.54 -9.22
CA ALA A 369 -6.59 36.83 -8.09
C ALA A 369 -5.68 35.69 -8.58
N LEU A 370 -6.12 34.96 -9.60
CA LEU A 370 -5.35 33.90 -10.25
C LEU A 370 -4.04 34.46 -10.86
N GLU A 371 -4.10 35.63 -11.47
CA GLU A 371 -2.93 36.32 -12.03
C GLU A 371 -1.86 36.63 -10.98
N LYS A 372 -2.26 37.07 -9.78
CA LYS A 372 -1.33 37.28 -8.65
C LYS A 372 -0.63 35.98 -8.23
N VAL A 373 -1.32 34.84 -8.34
CA VAL A 373 -0.71 33.52 -8.07
C VAL A 373 0.39 33.21 -9.09
N PHE A 374 0.12 33.47 -10.38
CA PHE A 374 1.12 33.30 -11.43
C PHE A 374 2.30 34.25 -11.28
N GLU A 375 2.04 35.53 -10.97
CA GLU A 375 3.08 36.53 -10.70
C GLU A 375 3.96 36.14 -9.49
N LYS A 376 3.37 35.64 -8.42
CA LYS A 376 4.07 35.22 -7.20
C LYS A 376 4.90 33.97 -7.37
N HIS A 377 4.41 32.99 -8.14
CA HIS A 377 5.02 31.66 -8.17
C HIS A 377 5.73 31.31 -9.46
N HIS A 378 5.43 31.97 -10.57
CA HIS A 378 5.96 31.69 -11.92
C HIS A 378 5.97 30.17 -12.22
N PRO A 379 4.77 29.51 -12.29
CA PRO A 379 4.70 28.08 -12.47
C PRO A 379 5.22 27.69 -13.86
N GLN A 380 6.12 26.70 -13.90
CA GLN A 380 6.63 26.14 -15.15
C GLN A 380 5.65 25.10 -15.70
N ILE A 381 4.98 24.36 -14.83
CA ILE A 381 3.99 23.36 -15.20
C ILE A 381 2.68 23.68 -14.49
N VAL A 382 1.58 23.69 -15.23
CA VAL A 382 0.24 23.91 -14.69
C VAL A 382 -0.62 22.68 -15.00
N ILE A 383 -1.18 22.07 -13.94
CA ILE A 383 -2.07 20.92 -14.05
C ILE A 383 -3.46 21.34 -13.60
N ASN A 384 -4.41 21.40 -14.54
CA ASN A 384 -5.79 21.78 -14.28
C ASN A 384 -6.64 20.55 -13.95
N ALA A 385 -6.86 20.30 -12.66
CA ALA A 385 -7.81 19.31 -12.14
C ALA A 385 -9.07 19.95 -11.51
N ALA A 386 -9.19 21.28 -11.55
CA ALA A 386 -10.36 22.00 -11.06
C ALA A 386 -11.50 21.90 -12.08
N ALA A 387 -12.67 21.42 -11.65
CA ALA A 387 -13.89 21.39 -12.44
C ALA A 387 -15.12 21.09 -11.58
N HIS A 388 -16.28 21.58 -11.98
CA HIS A 388 -17.57 21.06 -11.54
C HIS A 388 -17.87 19.77 -12.32
N LYS A 389 -17.98 18.63 -11.61
CA LYS A 389 -18.01 17.28 -12.22
C LYS A 389 -19.34 16.53 -12.07
N HIS A 390 -20.24 17.01 -11.18
CA HIS A 390 -21.49 16.30 -10.88
C HIS A 390 -22.54 16.55 -11.93
N VAL A 391 -22.75 15.57 -12.84
CA VAL A 391 -23.71 15.66 -13.94
C VAL A 391 -25.08 16.14 -13.47
N PRO A 392 -25.76 15.50 -12.48
CA PRO A 392 -27.12 15.92 -12.11
C PRO A 392 -27.19 17.35 -11.57
N LEU A 393 -26.13 17.84 -10.92
CA LEU A 393 -26.11 19.21 -10.42
C LEU A 393 -25.92 20.22 -11.54
N MET A 394 -25.05 19.90 -12.48
CA MET A 394 -24.75 20.82 -13.60
C MET A 394 -25.91 20.89 -14.60
N GLU A 395 -26.77 19.90 -14.68
CA GLU A 395 -27.99 19.97 -15.47
C GLU A 395 -28.96 21.10 -15.01
N HIS A 396 -28.87 21.51 -13.77
CA HIS A 396 -29.65 22.60 -13.17
C HIS A 396 -28.83 23.85 -12.86
N ASN A 397 -27.58 23.92 -13.29
CA ASN A 397 -26.65 25.02 -13.06
C ASN A 397 -25.74 25.19 -14.28
N CYS A 398 -26.32 25.38 -15.45
CA CYS A 398 -25.61 25.42 -16.73
C CYS A 398 -24.64 26.60 -16.80
N VAL A 399 -25.11 27.79 -16.40
CA VAL A 399 -24.32 29.03 -16.36
C VAL A 399 -23.07 28.82 -15.49
N GLU A 400 -23.23 28.27 -14.28
CA GLU A 400 -22.11 28.01 -13.37
C GLU A 400 -21.13 26.98 -13.93
N ALA A 401 -21.65 25.91 -14.59
CA ALA A 401 -20.82 24.91 -15.23
C ALA A 401 -19.94 25.50 -16.34
N ILE A 402 -20.50 26.35 -17.20
CA ILE A 402 -19.76 27.05 -18.24
C ILE A 402 -18.74 28.00 -17.60
N TYR A 403 -19.17 28.80 -16.65
CA TYR A 403 -18.31 29.81 -16.04
C TYR A 403 -17.09 29.17 -15.36
N ASN A 404 -17.31 28.16 -14.53
CA ASN A 404 -16.22 27.48 -13.84
C ASN A 404 -15.34 26.65 -14.80
N ASN A 405 -15.94 25.79 -15.60
CA ASN A 405 -15.16 24.84 -16.39
C ASN A 405 -14.54 25.53 -17.62
N VAL A 406 -15.34 26.24 -18.44
CA VAL A 406 -14.89 26.82 -19.70
C VAL A 406 -14.07 28.07 -19.46
N PHE A 407 -14.65 29.09 -18.78
CA PHE A 407 -13.95 30.36 -18.57
C PHE A 407 -12.80 30.23 -17.56
N GLY A 408 -12.92 29.32 -16.55
CA GLY A 408 -11.81 28.98 -15.67
C GLY A 408 -10.63 28.38 -16.44
N THR A 409 -10.88 27.45 -17.38
CA THR A 409 -9.81 26.87 -18.23
C THR A 409 -9.22 27.93 -19.16
N ARG A 410 -10.05 28.79 -19.78
CA ARG A 410 -9.58 29.92 -20.60
C ARG A 410 -8.64 30.83 -19.81
N ASN A 411 -9.01 31.22 -18.58
CA ASN A 411 -8.16 32.09 -17.75
C ASN A 411 -6.79 31.45 -17.49
N LEU A 412 -6.74 30.14 -17.21
CA LEU A 412 -5.49 29.42 -16.99
C LEU A 412 -4.64 29.39 -18.26
N VAL A 413 -5.22 29.10 -19.41
CA VAL A 413 -4.53 29.11 -20.73
C VAL A 413 -3.93 30.48 -21.02
N GLU A 414 -4.71 31.56 -20.87
CA GLU A 414 -4.26 32.94 -21.10
C GLU A 414 -3.11 33.34 -20.14
N LEU A 415 -3.17 32.90 -18.87
CA LEU A 415 -2.11 33.19 -17.90
C LEU A 415 -0.87 32.34 -18.14
N CYS A 416 -1.01 31.10 -18.58
CA CYS A 416 0.14 30.28 -19.00
C CYS A 416 0.91 30.94 -20.13
N GLU A 417 0.21 31.48 -21.16
CA GLU A 417 0.84 32.21 -22.24
C GLU A 417 1.50 33.50 -21.74
N LYS A 418 0.80 34.30 -20.93
CA LYS A 418 1.28 35.57 -20.41
C LYS A 418 2.56 35.42 -19.56
N TYR A 419 2.62 34.37 -18.73
CA TYR A 419 3.74 34.11 -17.81
C TYR A 419 4.72 33.04 -18.33
N GLU A 420 4.59 32.70 -19.63
CA GLU A 420 5.50 31.78 -20.34
C GLU A 420 5.71 30.44 -19.60
N ALA A 421 4.62 29.81 -19.15
CA ALA A 421 4.70 28.45 -18.61
C ALA A 421 5.28 27.49 -19.66
N GLU A 422 6.00 26.47 -19.24
CA GLU A 422 6.55 25.46 -20.15
C GLU A 422 5.44 24.53 -20.66
N ARG A 423 4.48 24.18 -19.75
CA ARG A 423 3.42 23.21 -20.05
C ARG A 423 2.14 23.46 -19.28
N PHE A 424 1.04 23.25 -19.99
CA PHE A 424 -0.31 23.16 -19.41
C PHE A 424 -0.88 21.77 -19.66
N MET A 425 -1.40 21.14 -18.62
CA MET A 425 -2.03 19.81 -18.68
C MET A 425 -3.45 19.92 -18.14
N MET A 426 -4.42 19.37 -18.86
CA MET A 426 -5.82 19.36 -18.43
C MET A 426 -6.29 17.94 -18.13
N VAL A 427 -6.87 17.75 -16.95
CA VAL A 427 -7.64 16.54 -16.63
C VAL A 427 -9.00 16.62 -17.32
N SER A 428 -9.32 15.64 -18.17
CA SER A 428 -10.61 15.53 -18.87
C SER A 428 -11.35 14.24 -18.51
N THR A 429 -12.41 13.91 -19.20
CA THR A 429 -13.32 12.81 -18.88
C THR A 429 -13.86 12.13 -20.13
N ASP A 430 -14.22 10.86 -20.02
CA ASP A 430 -14.99 10.08 -20.99
C ASP A 430 -16.31 10.76 -21.42
N LYS A 431 -16.90 11.56 -20.54
CA LYS A 431 -18.16 12.26 -20.79
C LYS A 431 -18.03 13.45 -21.76
N ALA A 432 -16.80 13.84 -22.10
CA ALA A 432 -16.53 14.81 -23.18
C ALA A 432 -16.65 14.19 -24.57
N VAL A 433 -16.66 12.85 -24.66
CA VAL A 433 -16.89 12.12 -25.90
C VAL A 433 -18.40 12.09 -26.21
N ASN A 434 -18.81 12.66 -27.35
CA ASN A 434 -20.24 12.76 -27.73
C ASN A 434 -21.13 13.11 -26.52
N PRO A 435 -20.93 14.29 -25.88
CA PRO A 435 -21.56 14.60 -24.60
C PRO A 435 -23.09 14.61 -24.73
N THR A 436 -23.75 14.09 -23.66
CA THR A 436 -25.22 14.12 -23.54
C THR A 436 -25.66 14.96 -22.34
N ASN A 437 -24.70 15.60 -21.66
CA ASN A 437 -24.94 16.40 -20.47
C ASN A 437 -24.06 17.66 -20.47
N ILE A 438 -24.49 18.64 -19.69
CA ILE A 438 -23.84 19.94 -19.55
C ILE A 438 -22.38 19.81 -19.13
N MET A 439 -22.10 19.00 -18.11
CA MET A 439 -20.74 18.81 -17.61
C MET A 439 -19.80 18.26 -18.70
N GLY A 440 -20.22 17.23 -19.42
CA GLY A 440 -19.46 16.66 -20.56
C GLY A 440 -19.26 17.68 -21.67
N ALA A 441 -20.28 18.43 -22.03
CA ALA A 441 -20.21 19.47 -23.05
C ALA A 441 -19.25 20.62 -22.66
N THR A 442 -19.26 21.05 -21.38
CA THR A 442 -18.31 22.06 -20.91
C THR A 442 -16.88 21.53 -20.96
N LYS A 443 -16.65 20.24 -20.62
CA LYS A 443 -15.30 19.62 -20.68
C LYS A 443 -14.84 19.49 -22.13
N ARG A 444 -15.76 19.15 -23.08
CA ARG A 444 -15.42 19.13 -24.50
C ARG A 444 -15.01 20.52 -25.01
N MET A 445 -15.73 21.58 -24.61
CA MET A 445 -15.33 22.95 -24.94
C MET A 445 -13.95 23.31 -24.37
N CYS A 446 -13.62 22.83 -23.14
CA CYS A 446 -12.28 23.00 -22.56
C CYS A 446 -11.21 22.31 -23.42
N GLU A 447 -11.46 21.08 -23.91
CA GLU A 447 -10.54 20.38 -24.80
C GLU A 447 -10.29 21.19 -26.09
N MET A 448 -11.33 21.70 -26.71
CA MET A 448 -11.20 22.55 -27.90
C MET A 448 -10.37 23.82 -27.66
N ILE A 449 -10.49 24.44 -26.46
CA ILE A 449 -9.66 25.58 -26.07
C ILE A 449 -8.20 25.19 -25.97
N VAL A 450 -7.90 24.04 -25.31
CA VAL A 450 -6.55 23.53 -25.10
C VAL A 450 -5.90 23.12 -26.44
N GLU A 451 -6.65 22.42 -27.30
CA GLU A 451 -6.22 22.02 -28.63
C GLU A 451 -5.91 23.24 -29.50
N SER A 452 -6.81 24.23 -29.53
CA SER A 452 -6.59 25.47 -30.28
C SER A 452 -5.37 26.25 -29.77
N ALA A 453 -5.19 26.34 -28.45
CA ALA A 453 -4.03 27.02 -27.87
C ALA A 453 -2.71 26.36 -28.27
N SER A 454 -2.69 25.07 -28.53
CA SER A 454 -1.48 24.34 -28.96
C SER A 454 -0.99 24.74 -30.34
N THR A 455 -1.84 25.32 -31.18
CA THR A 455 -1.48 25.73 -32.57
C THR A 455 -0.76 27.07 -32.62
N HIS A 456 -0.78 27.84 -31.54
CA HIS A 456 -0.17 29.15 -31.45
C HIS A 456 0.38 29.37 -30.04
N GLY A 457 1.50 30.03 -29.93
CA GLY A 457 2.17 30.29 -28.65
C GLY A 457 3.37 29.40 -28.40
N LYS A 458 3.99 29.59 -27.22
CA LYS A 458 5.21 28.87 -26.81
C LYS A 458 4.92 27.75 -25.81
N VAL A 459 3.80 27.83 -25.13
CA VAL A 459 3.37 26.85 -24.12
C VAL A 459 2.98 25.54 -24.80
N LYS A 460 3.34 24.43 -24.19
CA LYS A 460 2.94 23.09 -24.65
C LYS A 460 1.68 22.65 -23.94
N TYR A 461 0.68 22.27 -24.68
CA TYR A 461 -0.63 21.92 -24.19
C TYR A 461 -0.91 20.43 -24.33
N SER A 462 -1.63 19.85 -23.39
CA SER A 462 -2.18 18.49 -23.48
C SER A 462 -3.41 18.33 -22.61
N ALA A 463 -4.27 17.37 -22.97
CA ALA A 463 -5.40 16.95 -22.15
C ALA A 463 -5.38 15.43 -22.00
N THR A 464 -5.92 14.92 -20.87
CA THR A 464 -5.98 13.48 -20.61
C THR A 464 -7.40 13.10 -20.21
N ARG A 465 -8.04 12.24 -21.01
CA ARG A 465 -9.36 11.65 -20.76
C ARG A 465 -9.24 10.34 -20.02
N PHE A 466 -10.10 10.16 -19.04
CA PHE A 466 -10.33 8.86 -18.39
C PHE A 466 -11.76 8.78 -17.86
N GLY A 467 -12.20 7.57 -17.55
CA GLY A 467 -13.54 7.29 -17.05
C GLY A 467 -13.67 7.54 -15.53
N ASN A 468 -14.49 6.71 -14.85
CA ASN A 468 -14.71 6.92 -13.44
C ASN A 468 -13.50 6.46 -12.61
N VAL A 469 -13.25 7.19 -11.53
CA VAL A 469 -12.25 6.79 -10.52
C VAL A 469 -12.92 6.33 -9.24
N LEU A 470 -12.41 5.24 -8.67
CA LEU A 470 -12.95 4.62 -7.47
C LEU A 470 -12.76 5.51 -6.24
N GLY A 471 -13.78 5.51 -5.40
CA GLY A 471 -13.68 6.18 -4.11
C GLY A 471 -13.61 7.71 -4.15
N SER A 472 -13.72 8.34 -5.35
CA SER A 472 -13.72 9.81 -5.45
C SER A 472 -14.91 10.43 -4.72
N ALA A 473 -14.71 11.62 -4.14
CA ALA A 473 -15.74 12.33 -3.40
C ALA A 473 -17.02 12.49 -4.25
N GLY A 474 -18.18 12.16 -3.65
CA GLY A 474 -19.50 12.23 -4.29
C GLY A 474 -19.75 11.17 -5.39
N SER A 475 -18.87 10.17 -5.57
CA SER A 475 -19.11 9.08 -6.52
C SER A 475 -20.03 7.99 -5.96
N VAL A 476 -20.37 7.00 -6.80
CA VAL A 476 -21.32 5.92 -6.48
C VAL A 476 -20.89 5.07 -5.28
N ILE A 477 -19.60 4.81 -5.10
CA ILE A 477 -19.09 3.96 -4.01
C ILE A 477 -19.30 4.58 -2.62
N PRO A 478 -18.91 5.83 -2.33
CA PRO A 478 -19.25 6.51 -1.08
C PRO A 478 -20.77 6.59 -0.84
N LEU A 479 -21.57 6.74 -1.88
CA LEU A 479 -23.03 6.72 -1.77
C LEU A 479 -23.52 5.36 -1.31
N PHE A 480 -23.13 4.28 -1.97
CA PHE A 480 -23.51 2.91 -1.61
C PHE A 480 -23.04 2.55 -0.18
N ARG A 481 -21.82 2.93 0.22
CA ARG A 481 -21.36 2.74 1.61
C ARG A 481 -22.30 3.36 2.62
N ARG A 482 -22.71 4.62 2.42
CA ARG A 482 -23.64 5.31 3.33
C ARG A 482 -25.01 4.64 3.35
N GLN A 483 -25.55 4.25 2.19
CA GLN A 483 -26.84 3.57 2.10
C GLN A 483 -26.79 2.22 2.82
N ILE A 484 -25.76 1.42 2.62
CA ILE A 484 -25.57 0.13 3.29
C ILE A 484 -25.42 0.31 4.81
N ALA A 485 -24.60 1.28 5.24
CA ALA A 485 -24.41 1.58 6.66
C ALA A 485 -25.71 2.00 7.37
N ASN A 486 -26.63 2.62 6.63
CA ASN A 486 -27.96 3.03 7.13
C ASN A 486 -29.02 1.90 6.99
N GLY A 487 -28.65 0.68 6.60
CA GLY A 487 -29.58 -0.44 6.42
C GLY A 487 -30.27 -0.49 5.05
N GLY A 488 -29.88 0.33 4.10
CA GLY A 488 -30.40 0.39 2.75
C GLY A 488 -31.67 1.25 2.57
N PRO A 489 -32.36 1.16 1.44
CA PRO A 489 -31.96 0.44 0.24
C PRO A 489 -30.77 1.08 -0.50
N VAL A 490 -30.05 0.26 -1.29
CA VAL A 490 -29.06 0.77 -2.24
C VAL A 490 -29.77 1.17 -3.52
N THR A 491 -29.49 2.39 -4.02
CA THR A 491 -30.17 2.92 -5.21
C THR A 491 -29.30 2.80 -6.45
N VAL A 492 -29.78 2.15 -7.49
CA VAL A 492 -29.14 2.04 -8.80
C VAL A 492 -30.08 2.68 -9.83
N THR A 493 -29.54 3.47 -10.75
CA THR A 493 -30.36 4.21 -11.71
C THR A 493 -30.97 3.31 -12.79
N ASP A 494 -30.22 2.30 -13.26
CA ASP A 494 -30.69 1.23 -14.16
C ASP A 494 -29.79 0.01 -14.02
N LYS A 495 -30.34 -1.21 -14.05
CA LYS A 495 -29.57 -2.47 -13.92
C LYS A 495 -28.59 -2.71 -15.07
N ARG A 496 -28.85 -2.12 -16.24
CA ARG A 496 -28.02 -2.27 -17.45
C ARG A 496 -26.79 -1.39 -17.42
N ILE A 497 -26.72 -0.36 -16.55
CA ILE A 497 -25.65 0.60 -16.54
C ILE A 497 -24.30 -0.07 -16.31
N ILE A 498 -23.37 0.21 -17.21
CA ILE A 498 -21.98 -0.15 -17.09
C ILE A 498 -21.11 1.11 -17.00
N ARG A 499 -20.01 1.02 -16.24
CA ARG A 499 -19.02 2.09 -16.14
C ARG A 499 -17.62 1.47 -16.12
N TYR A 500 -16.68 2.24 -16.63
CA TYR A 500 -15.26 1.91 -16.54
C TYR A 500 -14.71 2.51 -15.26
N PHE A 501 -13.86 1.74 -14.56
CA PHE A 501 -13.26 2.19 -13.30
C PHE A 501 -11.75 2.03 -13.31
N MET A 502 -11.09 2.99 -12.68
CA MET A 502 -9.67 3.01 -12.41
C MET A 502 -9.45 3.47 -10.97
N THR A 503 -8.34 3.10 -10.33
CA THR A 503 -8.02 3.67 -9.01
C THR A 503 -7.52 5.12 -9.16
N ILE A 504 -7.70 5.94 -8.12
CA ILE A 504 -7.21 7.33 -8.14
C ILE A 504 -5.69 7.38 -8.31
N PRO A 505 -4.86 6.57 -7.59
CA PRO A 505 -3.43 6.54 -7.81
C PRO A 505 -3.01 6.16 -9.23
N GLU A 506 -3.69 5.18 -9.83
CA GLU A 506 -3.42 4.73 -11.21
C GLU A 506 -3.73 5.84 -12.22
N ALA A 507 -4.92 6.45 -12.15
CA ALA A 507 -5.30 7.55 -13.02
C ALA A 507 -4.33 8.74 -12.91
N SER A 508 -3.98 9.13 -11.69
CA SER A 508 -3.06 10.24 -11.45
C SER A 508 -1.66 9.96 -11.99
N GLN A 509 -1.17 8.74 -11.83
CA GLN A 509 0.13 8.33 -12.37
C GLN A 509 0.15 8.40 -13.90
N LEU A 510 -0.88 7.88 -14.57
CA LEU A 510 -0.98 7.91 -16.02
C LEU A 510 -1.17 9.35 -16.55
N VAL A 511 -1.87 10.23 -15.81
CA VAL A 511 -1.95 11.67 -16.13
C VAL A 511 -0.57 12.33 -16.07
N LEU A 512 0.22 12.06 -15.03
CA LEU A 512 1.59 12.61 -14.95
C LEU A 512 2.47 12.06 -16.08
N GLN A 513 2.36 10.79 -16.39
CA GLN A 513 3.14 10.17 -17.46
C GLN A 513 2.73 10.72 -18.84
N SER A 514 1.43 10.84 -19.13
CA SER A 514 0.95 11.46 -20.37
C SER A 514 1.46 12.89 -20.53
N GLY A 515 1.44 13.67 -19.44
CA GLY A 515 1.99 15.01 -19.42
C GLY A 515 3.50 15.07 -19.68
N ALA A 516 4.28 14.15 -19.12
CA ALA A 516 5.72 14.11 -19.35
C ALA A 516 6.09 13.74 -20.79
N MET A 517 5.32 12.82 -21.42
CA MET A 517 5.56 12.38 -22.80
C MET A 517 4.94 13.28 -23.86
N ALA A 518 4.02 14.17 -23.49
CA ALA A 518 3.34 15.03 -24.43
C ALA A 518 4.30 15.91 -25.22
N LYS A 519 4.08 16.04 -26.53
CA LYS A 519 4.83 16.95 -27.40
C LYS A 519 4.17 18.33 -27.43
N ASN A 520 2.98 18.42 -28.00
CA ASN A 520 2.12 19.60 -27.96
C ASN A 520 0.78 19.31 -28.65
N GLY A 521 -0.34 19.56 -27.97
CA GLY A 521 -1.68 19.45 -28.52
C GLY A 521 -2.31 18.05 -28.42
N GLU A 522 -1.62 17.07 -27.83
CA GLU A 522 -2.17 15.73 -27.76
C GLU A 522 -3.33 15.65 -26.77
N LEU A 523 -4.35 14.94 -27.19
CA LEU A 523 -5.44 14.46 -26.36
C LEU A 523 -5.20 12.98 -26.03
N PHE A 524 -4.75 12.73 -24.81
CA PHE A 524 -4.51 11.38 -24.33
C PHE A 524 -5.80 10.73 -23.83
N VAL A 525 -5.92 9.43 -24.07
CA VAL A 525 -7.01 8.59 -23.58
C VAL A 525 -6.43 7.40 -22.83
N LEU A 526 -6.86 7.22 -21.58
CA LEU A 526 -6.38 6.13 -20.75
C LEU A 526 -7.19 4.86 -20.98
N ASP A 527 -6.49 3.70 -21.03
CA ASP A 527 -7.13 2.40 -21.04
C ASP A 527 -7.77 2.10 -19.69
N MET A 528 -9.08 2.09 -19.67
CA MET A 528 -9.86 1.83 -18.45
C MET A 528 -10.08 0.34 -18.16
N GLY A 529 -9.60 -0.55 -19.03
CA GLY A 529 -9.79 -1.99 -18.92
C GLY A 529 -11.24 -2.44 -19.13
N LYS A 530 -11.68 -3.47 -18.41
CA LYS A 530 -13.03 -4.04 -18.58
C LYS A 530 -14.11 -3.18 -17.91
N PRO A 531 -15.29 -3.04 -18.54
CA PRO A 531 -16.42 -2.34 -17.93
C PRO A 531 -17.03 -3.14 -16.78
N VAL A 532 -17.59 -2.43 -15.79
CA VAL A 532 -18.21 -3.00 -14.59
C VAL A 532 -19.69 -2.61 -14.55
N LYS A 533 -20.59 -3.58 -14.35
CA LYS A 533 -22.00 -3.30 -14.10
C LYS A 533 -22.17 -2.68 -12.70
N ILE A 534 -22.86 -1.55 -12.63
CA ILE A 534 -23.10 -0.86 -11.35
C ILE A 534 -23.95 -1.68 -10.40
N TYR A 535 -24.88 -2.50 -10.94
CA TYR A 535 -25.68 -3.41 -10.17
C TYR A 535 -24.82 -4.50 -9.47
N ASP A 536 -23.89 -5.12 -10.21
CA ASP A 536 -22.98 -6.15 -9.68
C ASP A 536 -22.02 -5.55 -8.61
N LEU A 537 -21.62 -4.29 -8.81
CA LEU A 537 -20.83 -3.55 -7.82
C LEU A 537 -21.64 -3.34 -6.52
N ALA A 538 -22.92 -2.94 -6.63
CA ALA A 538 -23.81 -2.75 -5.49
C ALA A 538 -23.98 -4.06 -4.71
N GLU A 539 -24.28 -5.18 -5.39
CA GLU A 539 -24.39 -6.50 -4.77
C GLU A 539 -23.09 -6.91 -4.07
N SER A 540 -21.94 -6.68 -4.72
CA SER A 540 -20.64 -7.00 -4.13
C SER A 540 -20.37 -6.18 -2.87
N MET A 541 -20.72 -4.90 -2.87
CA MET A 541 -20.57 -4.02 -1.70
C MET A 541 -21.49 -4.39 -0.54
N ILE A 542 -22.76 -4.77 -0.82
CA ILE A 542 -23.68 -5.27 0.20
C ILE A 542 -23.12 -6.55 0.83
N ARG A 543 -22.67 -7.49 0.00
CA ARG A 543 -22.02 -8.72 0.48
C ARG A 543 -20.76 -8.45 1.32
N LEU A 544 -19.94 -7.48 0.91
CA LEU A 544 -18.73 -7.09 1.65
C LEU A 544 -19.05 -6.52 3.03
N SER A 545 -20.08 -5.71 3.13
CA SER A 545 -20.44 -5.05 4.39
C SER A 545 -20.88 -6.03 5.48
N GLY A 546 -21.38 -7.21 5.10
CA GLY A 546 -21.97 -8.19 6.04
C GLY A 546 -23.33 -7.75 6.59
N VAL A 547 -23.87 -6.61 6.17
CA VAL A 547 -25.19 -6.12 6.59
C VAL A 547 -26.26 -6.95 5.89
N GLN A 548 -27.18 -7.55 6.66
CA GLN A 548 -28.27 -8.36 6.13
C GLN A 548 -29.50 -7.50 5.84
N GLY A 549 -30.31 -7.94 4.87
CA GLY A 549 -31.61 -7.31 4.58
C GLY A 549 -31.54 -6.04 3.72
N VAL A 550 -30.37 -5.68 3.20
CA VAL A 550 -30.23 -4.53 2.30
C VAL A 550 -30.69 -4.90 0.89
N SER A 551 -31.74 -4.24 0.40
CA SER A 551 -32.26 -4.40 -0.96
C SER A 551 -31.64 -3.40 -1.94
N ILE A 552 -31.65 -3.72 -3.25
CA ILE A 552 -31.30 -2.80 -4.33
C ILE A 552 -32.58 -2.38 -5.03
N ILE A 553 -32.76 -1.07 -5.22
CA ILE A 553 -33.90 -0.52 -5.96
C ILE A 553 -33.43 0.27 -7.18
N GLU A 554 -34.21 0.19 -8.26
CA GLU A 554 -34.01 1.03 -9.47
C GLU A 554 -34.77 2.34 -9.33
N THR A 555 -34.08 3.46 -9.62
CA THR A 555 -34.64 4.81 -9.49
C THR A 555 -34.95 5.48 -10.84
N GLY A 556 -34.56 4.88 -11.95
CA GLY A 556 -34.58 5.50 -13.28
C GLY A 556 -33.33 6.34 -13.57
N LEU A 557 -33.07 6.56 -14.86
CA LEU A 557 -31.94 7.37 -15.32
C LEU A 557 -32.10 8.82 -14.86
N ARG A 558 -31.00 9.42 -14.44
CA ARG A 558 -30.96 10.83 -14.06
C ARG A 558 -30.85 11.72 -15.31
N PRO A 559 -31.24 13.01 -15.24
CA PRO A 559 -31.03 13.95 -16.34
C PRO A 559 -29.56 13.93 -16.82
N GLY A 560 -29.37 13.85 -18.14
CA GLY A 560 -28.05 13.80 -18.77
C GLY A 560 -27.29 12.46 -18.69
N GLU A 561 -27.85 11.42 -18.05
CA GLU A 561 -27.14 10.15 -17.85
C GLU A 561 -27.25 9.22 -19.06
N LYS A 562 -26.10 8.66 -19.50
CA LYS A 562 -26.00 7.61 -20.51
C LYS A 562 -26.12 6.22 -19.88
N LEU A 563 -26.75 5.26 -20.58
CA LEU A 563 -26.70 3.85 -20.21
C LEU A 563 -25.28 3.29 -20.28
N TYR A 564 -24.56 3.63 -21.33
CA TYR A 564 -23.19 3.20 -21.58
C TYR A 564 -22.30 4.43 -21.85
N GLU A 565 -21.16 4.50 -21.19
CA GLU A 565 -20.15 5.54 -21.46
C GLU A 565 -19.20 5.10 -22.58
N GLU A 566 -18.89 6.00 -23.48
CA GLU A 566 -17.93 5.80 -24.56
C GLU A 566 -16.56 6.30 -24.10
N LEU A 567 -15.55 5.44 -24.14
CA LEU A 567 -14.17 5.87 -23.87
C LEU A 567 -13.55 6.54 -25.09
N LEU A 568 -14.00 6.17 -26.28
CA LEU A 568 -13.40 6.49 -27.57
C LEU A 568 -14.48 6.74 -28.61
N VAL A 569 -14.20 7.63 -29.56
CA VAL A 569 -15.06 7.82 -30.71
C VAL A 569 -14.98 6.64 -31.68
N LYS A 570 -13.77 6.08 -31.89
CA LYS A 570 -13.51 4.80 -32.60
C LYS A 570 -12.12 4.28 -32.24
N THR A 571 -12.00 2.96 -31.99
CA THR A 571 -10.72 2.29 -31.64
C THR A 571 -9.68 2.32 -32.78
N GLU A 572 -10.08 2.57 -34.03
CA GLU A 572 -9.22 2.57 -35.22
C GLU A 572 -8.48 3.92 -35.43
N GLU A 573 -8.87 4.97 -34.72
CA GLU A 573 -8.31 6.33 -34.86
C GLU A 573 -7.31 6.72 -33.78
N LEU A 574 -6.86 5.75 -32.97
CA LEU A 574 -5.93 5.99 -31.86
C LEU A 574 -4.50 5.62 -32.23
N ASP A 575 -3.60 6.54 -31.94
CA ASP A 575 -2.18 6.25 -31.97
C ASP A 575 -1.74 5.59 -30.65
N LYS A 576 -0.91 4.55 -30.76
CA LYS A 576 -0.29 3.91 -29.60
C LYS A 576 0.87 4.75 -29.10
N THR A 577 1.01 4.85 -27.78
CA THR A 577 2.21 5.42 -27.15
C THR A 577 3.20 4.32 -26.71
N GLU A 578 4.33 4.72 -26.14
CA GLU A 578 5.28 3.79 -25.51
C GLU A 578 4.65 3.05 -24.31
N ASN A 579 3.63 3.65 -23.69
CA ASN A 579 2.85 3.00 -22.62
C ASN A 579 1.54 2.42 -23.19
N SER A 580 1.38 1.10 -23.08
CA SER A 580 0.20 0.38 -23.56
C SER A 580 -1.14 0.82 -22.95
N MET A 581 -1.10 1.58 -21.85
CA MET A 581 -2.29 2.11 -21.15
C MET A 581 -2.66 3.54 -21.57
N ILE A 582 -1.86 4.17 -22.44
CA ILE A 582 -2.05 5.56 -22.87
C ILE A 582 -2.13 5.58 -24.39
N PHE A 583 -3.24 6.08 -24.92
CA PHE A 583 -3.46 6.30 -26.34
C PHE A 583 -3.54 7.79 -26.64
N ILE A 584 -3.35 8.16 -27.90
CA ILE A 584 -3.53 9.54 -28.40
C ILE A 584 -4.69 9.53 -29.39
N GLU A 585 -5.71 10.36 -29.11
CA GLU A 585 -6.78 10.68 -30.08
C GLU A 585 -6.34 11.88 -30.92
N ARG A 586 -6.47 11.76 -32.25
CA ARG A 586 -6.22 12.85 -33.15
C ARG A 586 -7.51 13.57 -33.46
N ASP A 587 -7.57 14.84 -33.10
CA ASP A 587 -8.64 15.73 -33.46
C ASP A 587 -8.08 16.91 -34.26
N THR A 588 -8.93 17.61 -34.99
CA THR A 588 -8.54 18.80 -35.76
C THR A 588 -8.75 20.02 -34.87
N ALA A 589 -7.65 20.65 -34.48
CA ALA A 589 -7.71 21.87 -33.69
C ALA A 589 -8.45 22.99 -34.43
N LEU A 590 -9.36 23.64 -33.71
CA LEU A 590 -10.03 24.85 -34.20
C LEU A 590 -9.08 26.05 -34.22
N SER A 591 -9.30 26.99 -35.13
CA SER A 591 -8.57 28.25 -35.12
C SER A 591 -8.89 29.07 -33.85
N LYS A 592 -7.98 29.95 -33.48
CA LYS A 592 -8.18 30.87 -32.36
C LYS A 592 -9.44 31.72 -32.53
N GLU A 593 -9.68 32.21 -33.74
CA GLU A 593 -10.85 33.03 -34.08
C GLU A 593 -12.16 32.25 -33.86
N GLU A 594 -12.21 30.99 -34.26
CA GLU A 594 -13.38 30.12 -34.02
C GLU A 594 -13.63 29.89 -32.53
N ILE A 595 -12.58 29.66 -31.71
CA ILE A 595 -12.71 29.53 -30.27
C ILE A 595 -13.18 30.84 -29.64
N ASP A 596 -12.60 31.98 -30.02
CA ASP A 596 -13.01 33.28 -29.51
C ASP A 596 -14.48 33.59 -29.84
N ASN A 597 -14.94 33.29 -31.06
CA ASN A 597 -16.34 33.41 -31.43
C ASN A 597 -17.28 32.53 -30.61
N ARG A 598 -16.90 31.28 -30.34
CA ARG A 598 -17.66 30.37 -29.44
C ARG A 598 -17.70 30.87 -28.01
N LEU A 599 -16.60 31.42 -27.50
CA LEU A 599 -16.55 31.99 -26.18
C LEU A 599 -17.41 33.24 -26.02
N VAL A 600 -17.53 34.08 -27.06
CA VAL A 600 -18.45 35.21 -27.05
C VAL A 600 -19.89 34.74 -26.91
N VAL A 601 -20.32 33.72 -27.67
CA VAL A 601 -21.67 33.15 -27.58
C VAL A 601 -21.95 32.61 -26.17
N LEU A 602 -20.97 31.93 -25.55
CA LEU A 602 -21.11 31.42 -24.18
C LEU A 602 -21.10 32.54 -23.13
N GLN A 603 -20.34 33.63 -23.37
CA GLN A 603 -20.32 34.78 -22.46
C GLN A 603 -21.67 35.47 -22.42
N GLU A 604 -22.26 35.74 -23.61
CA GLU A 604 -23.61 36.34 -23.73
C GLU A 604 -24.67 35.51 -22.99
N ALA A 605 -24.57 34.18 -23.12
CA ALA A 605 -25.47 33.27 -22.43
C ALA A 605 -25.27 33.28 -20.90
N CYS A 606 -24.03 33.32 -20.43
CA CYS A 606 -23.73 33.42 -18.99
C CYS A 606 -24.18 34.77 -18.40
N ASP A 607 -24.01 35.84 -19.15
CA ASP A 607 -24.40 37.20 -18.72
C ASP A 607 -25.93 37.34 -18.59
N SER A 608 -26.70 36.55 -19.34
CA SER A 608 -28.17 36.51 -19.21
C SER A 608 -28.64 35.89 -17.87
N GLY A 609 -27.83 35.01 -17.29
CA GLY A 609 -28.19 34.24 -16.09
C GLY A 609 -29.25 33.17 -16.33
N ASP A 610 -29.62 32.87 -17.59
CA ASP A 610 -30.64 31.90 -17.97
C ASP A 610 -29.98 30.56 -18.34
N ASP A 611 -30.24 29.52 -17.53
CA ASP A 611 -29.67 28.17 -17.72
C ASP A 611 -30.16 27.49 -18.98
N ASP A 612 -31.40 27.74 -19.46
CA ASP A 612 -31.91 27.15 -20.68
C ASP A 612 -31.27 27.82 -21.91
N PHE A 613 -31.12 29.14 -21.89
CA PHE A 613 -30.37 29.85 -22.92
C PHE A 613 -28.89 29.41 -22.94
N ALA A 614 -28.26 29.24 -21.80
CA ALA A 614 -26.89 28.77 -21.68
C ALA A 614 -26.74 27.31 -22.22
N ARG A 615 -27.73 26.45 -22.01
CA ARG A 615 -27.78 25.09 -22.56
C ARG A 615 -27.83 25.12 -24.10
N GLU A 616 -28.69 25.93 -24.69
CA GLU A 616 -28.80 26.04 -26.15
C GLU A 616 -27.53 26.66 -26.75
N ALA A 617 -26.96 27.67 -26.11
CA ALA A 617 -25.67 28.23 -26.49
C ALA A 617 -24.55 27.16 -26.48
N LEU A 618 -24.51 26.34 -25.46
CA LEU A 618 -23.53 25.25 -25.35
C LEU A 618 -23.72 24.19 -26.45
N ARG A 619 -24.96 23.85 -26.82
CA ARG A 619 -25.25 22.97 -27.98
C ARG A 619 -24.77 23.55 -29.28
N LYS A 620 -24.93 24.87 -29.48
CA LYS A 620 -24.48 25.56 -30.68
C LYS A 620 -22.95 25.52 -30.82
N VAL A 621 -22.22 25.70 -29.73
CA VAL A 621 -20.74 25.77 -29.76
C VAL A 621 -20.05 24.40 -29.63
N VAL A 622 -20.77 23.37 -29.18
CA VAL A 622 -20.29 21.98 -29.10
C VAL A 622 -21.19 21.09 -29.97
N PRO A 623 -20.89 20.95 -31.26
CA PRO A 623 -21.78 20.25 -32.22
C PRO A 623 -22.02 18.77 -31.88
N THR A 624 -21.12 18.16 -31.12
CA THR A 624 -21.26 16.76 -30.68
C THR A 624 -22.17 16.60 -29.44
N PHE A 625 -22.71 17.70 -28.88
CA PHE A 625 -23.61 17.66 -27.73
C PHE A 625 -25.03 17.25 -28.16
N ARG A 626 -25.39 16.00 -27.89
CA ARG A 626 -26.70 15.39 -28.24
C ARG A 626 -27.62 15.31 -27.02
N LYS A 627 -28.90 15.07 -27.30
CA LYS A 627 -29.87 14.76 -26.24
C LYS A 627 -29.68 13.33 -25.71
N PRO A 628 -29.78 13.09 -24.39
CA PRO A 628 -29.63 11.76 -23.82
C PRO A 628 -30.60 10.73 -24.40
N GLU A 629 -31.83 11.16 -24.70
CA GLU A 629 -32.90 10.33 -25.26
C GLU A 629 -32.50 9.78 -26.66
N GLU A 630 -31.88 10.61 -27.51
CA GLU A 630 -31.44 10.21 -28.84
C GLU A 630 -30.38 9.10 -28.77
N VAL A 631 -29.41 9.25 -27.87
CA VAL A 631 -28.30 8.29 -27.71
C VAL A 631 -28.73 7.00 -27.03
N ASN A 632 -29.61 7.09 -26.04
CA ASN A 632 -30.05 5.89 -25.30
C ASN A 632 -31.01 5.01 -26.11
N ILE A 633 -31.72 5.55 -27.13
CA ILE A 633 -32.58 4.80 -28.05
C ILE A 633 -31.76 4.05 -29.11
N GLU A 634 -30.65 4.63 -29.59
CA GLU A 634 -29.77 3.98 -30.58
C GLU A 634 -29.11 2.69 -30.07
N ILE A 635 -29.15 2.42 -28.75
CA ILE A 635 -28.42 1.33 -28.07
C ILE A 635 -29.38 0.19 -27.64
N VAL A 636 -30.70 0.41 -27.74
CA VAL A 636 -31.75 -0.60 -27.42
C VAL A 636 -32.16 -1.33 -28.70
#